data_2521a9c45d7ec485b1dd0ab5c435b6be
#
_entry.id   2521a9c45d7ec485b1dd0ab5c435b6be
#
_cell.length_a   1.000
_cell.length_b   1.000
_cell.length_c   1.000
_cell.angle_alpha   90.00
_cell.angle_beta   90.00
_cell.angle_gamma   90.00
#
_symmetry.space_group_name_H-M   'P 1'
#
loop_
_entity.id
_entity.type
_entity.pdbx_description
1 polymer ?
#
loop_
_entity_poly.entity_id
_entity_poly.type
_entity_poly.pdbx_seq_one_letter_code
_entity_poly.pdbx_strand_id
1 'polypeptide(L)'
;MVVLADSQATTPPSEEPQPQPRRQRAVRTVETPQMEDADCGAACLSIILSHHGRRVPLAELRDRCGVGRDGMTASGFARAAAGYGLKVTGRWIETSDLDMAARVPVPAVVFLDGRHYAVLEGVRRGRAWINDPAVGRLPLTPAEFATRANGPVLVATPTPEFEPGGDRWPFARAVAQRIRPYAPMILAGALLGGVAAVPTLLASLTMRAVLNRVLILGDLAWRPALLAILVGGAMLAALAGWAQQRIFATALAAMATRFSSRYLTALLRLPGEFFHRRHLSGLVNRTQMNDGLAIALSERVVLPAAAAVTVAGYGLFIGSLAPRLLVVMSLAMAAQIVLLNVVRRRAGPHQQRLLFEQLRRDSTAHSGLKMIESVKADGAERWLFASWARSAGRTLDAANALASATLGVMALSAAVGPAALAGLALVGAHDVAAGRIDLGTLLTAQLVGGAMLAPLGLLVGLGSEIQVTRVHVSVIDDALAASPHPARATVLAPDAPPEPAQPARLSGRIEFDRVSFGYDRHRPPLVRDISFAVEPGQWVALVGVSGSGKSTLARLAVGAAEPWSGAVLLDGRPRESYSRRTLAASIGYVEQQLRLFEGNLRDNLTLWDPTLPEERLRAALVDARIDRLVEQRGGLDHGAVNEHARNLSGGEQQRLELARALAADPPLLVLDEATSALDATTEFAVLEALRRRGVTCMFIAHRISTVRDADLILVLDRGEIVQRGTHAELIGTDGVYRRLATDGRSA
;
A
#
# COMPACT_ATOMS: atom_id res chain seq x y z
N MET A 1 18.27 12.36 20.57
CA MET A 1 18.87 12.96 21.77
C MET A 1 17.72 13.27 22.71
N VAL A 2 17.48 12.38 23.69
CA VAL A 2 16.41 12.50 24.66
C VAL A 2 16.91 13.40 25.77
N VAL A 3 16.27 14.53 25.99
CA VAL A 3 16.52 15.41 27.12
C VAL A 3 15.97 14.73 28.38
N LEU A 4 16.88 14.26 29.22
CA LEU A 4 16.59 13.87 30.60
C LEU A 4 16.50 15.14 31.43
N ALA A 5 15.32 15.41 31.97
CA ALA A 5 15.13 16.44 32.99
C ALA A 5 15.74 15.95 34.32
N ASP A 6 16.47 16.84 35.00
CA ASP A 6 17.11 16.66 36.28
C ASP A 6 16.23 15.96 37.32
N SER A 7 16.76 14.90 37.88
CA SER A 7 16.22 14.30 39.10
C SER A 7 17.15 14.65 40.28
N GLN A 8 16.70 15.54 41.14
CA GLN A 8 17.24 15.68 42.47
C GLN A 8 17.00 14.38 43.25
N ALA A 9 18.06 13.84 43.80
CA ALA A 9 18.06 12.63 44.57
C ALA A 9 17.28 12.85 45.89
N THR A 10 16.09 12.28 45.96
CA THR A 10 15.43 11.97 47.24
C THR A 10 15.51 10.45 47.45
N THR A 11 16.10 10.04 48.55
CA THR A 11 16.18 8.66 49.04
C THR A 11 14.78 8.04 49.03
N PRO A 12 14.55 6.90 48.39
CA PRO A 12 13.21 6.28 48.41
C PRO A 12 12.93 5.66 49.77
N PRO A 13 11.71 5.70 50.28
CA PRO A 13 11.28 4.97 51.43
C PRO A 13 11.40 3.44 51.15
N SER A 14 11.77 2.68 52.16
CA SER A 14 11.89 1.21 52.13
C SER A 14 10.58 0.58 51.61
N GLU A 15 10.61 0.09 50.38
CA GLU A 15 9.51 -0.69 49.81
C GLU A 15 9.46 -2.07 50.50
N GLU A 16 8.32 -2.43 51.04
CA GLU A 16 7.97 -3.80 51.42
C GLU A 16 8.13 -4.72 50.18
N PRO A 17 8.66 -5.94 50.34
CA PRO A 17 8.86 -6.85 49.21
C PRO A 17 7.53 -7.22 48.58
N GLN A 18 7.24 -6.61 47.46
CA GLN A 18 6.06 -6.97 46.63
C GLN A 18 6.18 -8.46 46.23
N PRO A 19 5.10 -9.26 46.36
CA PRO A 19 5.14 -10.67 45.99
C PRO A 19 5.58 -10.83 44.54
N GLN A 20 6.65 -11.64 44.33
CA GLN A 20 7.22 -11.86 43.01
C GLN A 20 6.12 -12.36 42.06
N PRO A 21 5.89 -11.70 40.91
CA PRO A 21 4.82 -12.06 39.99
C PRO A 21 5.07 -13.51 39.48
N ARG A 22 4.00 -14.33 39.49
CA ARG A 22 4.04 -15.73 39.03
C ARG A 22 4.37 -15.77 37.54
N ARG A 23 5.08 -16.84 37.11
CA ARG A 23 5.35 -17.07 35.67
C ARG A 23 4.04 -17.04 34.89
N GLN A 24 3.96 -16.20 33.85
CA GLN A 24 2.80 -16.07 32.98
C GLN A 24 2.79 -17.17 31.91
N ARG A 25 1.60 -17.69 31.61
CA ARG A 25 1.40 -18.66 30.53
C ARG A 25 1.52 -17.93 29.19
N ALA A 26 2.37 -18.43 28.28
CA ALA A 26 2.49 -17.86 26.95
C ALA A 26 1.15 -17.87 26.21
N VAL A 27 0.80 -16.72 25.62
CA VAL A 27 -0.39 -16.52 24.81
C VAL A 27 -0.04 -16.60 23.31
N ARG A 28 -1.03 -16.85 22.48
CA ARG A 28 -0.86 -16.77 21.03
C ARG A 28 -1.71 -15.61 20.51
N THR A 29 -1.06 -14.60 19.92
CA THR A 29 -1.71 -13.43 19.38
C THR A 29 -1.97 -13.57 17.88
N VAL A 30 -2.82 -12.70 17.31
CA VAL A 30 -3.05 -12.64 15.86
C VAL A 30 -1.86 -11.99 15.20
N GLU A 31 -1.39 -12.53 14.08
CA GLU A 31 -0.32 -11.91 13.30
C GLU A 31 -0.91 -10.74 12.48
N THR A 32 -0.40 -9.54 12.70
CA THR A 32 -0.73 -8.35 11.94
C THR A 32 0.55 -7.80 11.33
N PRO A 33 0.78 -7.98 10.01
CA PRO A 33 2.00 -7.49 9.37
C PRO A 33 1.98 -5.96 9.29
N GLN A 34 3.14 -5.34 9.49
CA GLN A 34 3.34 -3.92 9.18
C GLN A 34 3.32 -3.70 7.65
N MET A 35 2.86 -2.54 7.21
CA MET A 35 2.78 -2.18 5.79
C MET A 35 3.99 -1.37 5.32
N GLU A 36 4.57 -0.60 6.22
CA GLU A 36 5.77 0.23 6.03
C GLU A 36 6.70 0.04 7.23
N ASP A 37 7.99 0.37 7.08
CA ASP A 37 8.97 0.21 8.16
C ASP A 37 8.60 1.02 9.42
N ALA A 38 7.90 2.13 9.25
CA ALA A 38 7.44 3.00 10.34
C ALA A 38 6.22 2.45 11.11
N ASP A 39 5.53 1.43 10.60
CA ASP A 39 4.24 0.97 11.14
C ASP A 39 4.33 -0.03 12.29
N CYS A 40 5.53 -0.46 12.67
CA CYS A 40 5.72 -1.54 13.65
C CYS A 40 4.93 -1.33 14.95
N GLY A 41 4.90 -0.09 15.46
CA GLY A 41 4.17 0.24 16.69
C GLY A 41 2.64 0.20 16.51
N ALA A 42 2.10 0.71 15.41
CA ALA A 42 0.68 0.64 15.11
C ALA A 42 0.22 -0.82 14.89
N ALA A 43 1.06 -1.65 14.25
CA ALA A 43 0.81 -3.07 14.08
C ALA A 43 0.83 -3.82 15.43
N CYS A 44 1.77 -3.50 16.34
CA CYS A 44 1.78 -4.03 17.70
C CYS A 44 0.51 -3.66 18.47
N LEU A 45 0.03 -2.41 18.34
CA LEU A 45 -1.22 -1.99 18.97
C LEU A 45 -2.42 -2.76 18.39
N SER A 46 -2.47 -3.00 17.08
CA SER A 46 -3.49 -3.83 16.44
C SER A 46 -3.50 -5.27 16.98
N ILE A 47 -2.30 -5.86 17.18
CA ILE A 47 -2.14 -7.20 17.75
C ILE A 47 -2.73 -7.26 19.17
N ILE A 48 -2.39 -6.27 20.01
CA ILE A 48 -2.88 -6.19 21.40
C ILE A 48 -4.39 -5.97 21.46
N LEU A 49 -4.91 -5.01 20.70
CA LEU A 49 -6.35 -4.75 20.62
C LEU A 49 -7.12 -5.99 20.17
N SER A 50 -6.61 -6.71 19.16
CA SER A 50 -7.21 -7.96 18.68
C SER A 50 -7.17 -9.07 19.73
N HIS A 51 -6.12 -9.14 20.55
CA HIS A 51 -6.04 -10.08 21.67
C HIS A 51 -7.13 -9.85 22.71
N HIS A 52 -7.42 -8.58 23.00
CA HIS A 52 -8.50 -8.20 23.93
C HIS A 52 -9.90 -8.16 23.28
N GLY A 53 -10.02 -8.56 21.99
CA GLY A 53 -11.30 -8.67 21.31
C GLY A 53 -11.77 -7.45 20.54
N ARG A 54 -10.92 -6.42 20.37
CA ARG A 54 -11.19 -5.25 19.53
C ARG A 54 -10.35 -5.29 18.26
N ARG A 55 -11.02 -5.25 17.11
CA ARG A 55 -10.34 -5.27 15.80
C ARG A 55 -10.45 -3.90 15.16
N VAL A 56 -9.32 -3.27 14.94
CA VAL A 56 -9.20 -1.93 14.34
C VAL A 56 -8.32 -2.03 13.09
N PRO A 57 -8.72 -1.42 11.96
CA PRO A 57 -7.88 -1.37 10.76
C PRO A 57 -6.54 -0.68 11.05
N LEU A 58 -5.45 -1.17 10.43
CA LEU A 58 -4.12 -0.61 10.65
C LEU A 58 -4.04 0.86 10.19
N ALA A 59 -4.77 1.24 9.14
CA ALA A 59 -4.85 2.62 8.67
C ALA A 59 -5.36 3.58 9.76
N GLU A 60 -6.44 3.23 10.44
CA GLU A 60 -6.99 4.03 11.54
C GLU A 60 -6.01 4.14 12.71
N LEU A 61 -5.33 3.04 13.05
CA LEU A 61 -4.32 3.02 14.10
C LEU A 61 -3.12 3.88 13.75
N ARG A 62 -2.67 3.85 12.50
CA ARG A 62 -1.57 4.68 12.01
C ARG A 62 -1.86 6.16 12.21
N ASP A 63 -3.05 6.60 11.82
CA ASP A 63 -3.47 8.00 11.95
C ASP A 63 -3.58 8.41 13.41
N ARG A 64 -4.21 7.58 14.25
CA ARG A 64 -4.35 7.86 15.68
C ARG A 64 -3.03 7.80 16.46
N CYS A 65 -2.12 6.93 16.03
CA CYS A 65 -0.77 6.82 16.60
C CYS A 65 0.15 7.99 16.20
N GLY A 66 -0.23 8.77 15.18
CA GLY A 66 0.62 9.83 14.65
C GLY A 66 1.92 9.26 14.03
N VAL A 67 1.84 8.13 13.31
CA VAL A 67 3.01 7.49 12.72
C VAL A 67 3.59 8.40 11.66
N GLY A 68 4.81 8.94 11.92
CA GLY A 68 5.59 9.71 10.96
C GLY A 68 6.56 8.84 10.16
N ARG A 69 7.42 9.47 9.34
CA ARG A 69 8.47 8.76 8.58
C ARG A 69 9.47 8.03 9.49
N ASP A 70 9.69 8.55 10.69
CA ASP A 70 10.63 8.00 11.68
C ASP A 70 9.97 6.98 12.62
N GLY A 71 8.71 6.60 12.36
CA GLY A 71 7.95 5.70 13.19
C GLY A 71 7.17 6.42 14.30
N MET A 72 6.99 5.76 15.43
CA MET A 72 6.18 6.20 16.56
C MET A 72 6.97 6.15 17.87
N THR A 73 6.73 7.12 18.77
CA THR A 73 7.30 7.12 20.12
C THR A 73 6.49 6.24 21.08
N ALA A 74 7.11 5.80 22.19
CA ALA A 74 6.41 5.05 23.25
C ALA A 74 5.25 5.85 23.87
N SER A 75 5.40 7.18 23.99
CA SER A 75 4.32 8.06 24.44
C SER A 75 3.18 8.17 23.43
N GLY A 76 3.47 8.16 22.14
CA GLY A 76 2.48 8.08 21.07
C GLY A 76 1.70 6.77 21.12
N PHE A 77 2.39 5.65 21.34
CA PHE A 77 1.77 4.34 21.56
C PHE A 77 0.80 4.36 22.75
N ALA A 78 1.25 4.86 23.90
CA ALA A 78 0.45 4.89 25.10
C ALA A 78 -0.81 5.78 24.95
N ARG A 79 -0.68 6.91 24.28
CA ARG A 79 -1.79 7.83 24.01
C ARG A 79 -2.81 7.20 23.05
N ALA A 80 -2.35 6.60 21.96
CA ALA A 80 -3.22 5.91 21.02
C ALA A 80 -3.97 4.74 21.71
N ALA A 81 -3.27 3.95 22.51
CA ALA A 81 -3.84 2.84 23.28
C ALA A 81 -4.92 3.34 24.27
N ALA A 82 -4.66 4.47 24.96
CA ALA A 82 -5.63 5.10 25.88
C ALA A 82 -6.92 5.52 25.16
N GLY A 83 -6.83 6.01 23.92
CA GLY A 83 -7.99 6.32 23.07
C GLY A 83 -8.88 5.12 22.73
N TYR A 84 -8.40 3.91 22.96
CA TYR A 84 -9.17 2.66 22.81
C TYR A 84 -9.52 2.00 24.16
N GLY A 85 -9.30 2.69 25.29
CA GLY A 85 -9.59 2.16 26.62
C GLY A 85 -8.51 1.18 27.13
N LEU A 86 -7.26 1.28 26.67
CA LEU A 86 -6.15 0.51 27.20
C LEU A 86 -5.23 1.40 28.05
N LYS A 87 -4.87 0.96 29.25
CA LYS A 87 -3.86 1.59 30.11
C LYS A 87 -2.51 0.97 29.81
N VAL A 88 -1.53 1.78 29.40
CA VAL A 88 -0.17 1.34 29.09
C VAL A 88 0.75 1.68 30.26
N THR A 89 1.49 0.69 30.74
CA THR A 89 2.55 0.84 31.76
C THR A 89 3.89 0.40 31.20
N GLY A 90 4.89 1.26 31.26
CA GLY A 90 6.28 0.93 30.91
C GLY A 90 6.99 0.31 32.10
N ARG A 91 7.67 -0.82 31.87
CA ARG A 91 8.54 -1.47 32.86
C ARG A 91 9.91 -1.66 32.25
N TRP A 92 10.94 -1.20 32.94
CA TRP A 92 12.31 -1.59 32.61
C TRP A 92 12.54 -3.00 33.09
N ILE A 93 12.99 -3.87 32.18
CA ILE A 93 13.36 -5.24 32.49
C ILE A 93 14.81 -5.39 32.05
N GLU A 94 15.65 -5.91 32.92
CA GLU A 94 16.95 -6.41 32.48
C GLU A 94 16.70 -7.59 31.53
N THR A 95 16.82 -7.32 30.24
CA THR A 95 16.50 -8.28 29.17
C THR A 95 17.47 -9.45 29.11
N SER A 96 18.56 -9.40 29.90
CA SER A 96 19.47 -10.54 30.12
C SER A 96 18.82 -11.74 30.83
N ASP A 97 17.70 -11.51 31.57
CA ASP A 97 17.02 -12.55 32.32
C ASP A 97 15.69 -12.98 31.69
N LEU A 98 15.70 -14.16 31.04
CA LEU A 98 14.51 -14.78 30.47
C LEU A 98 13.44 -15.10 31.53
N ASP A 99 13.84 -15.28 32.79
CA ASP A 99 12.91 -15.50 33.90
C ASP A 99 12.14 -14.23 34.25
N MET A 100 12.76 -13.07 34.14
CA MET A 100 12.08 -11.78 34.23
C MET A 100 11.08 -11.59 33.10
N ALA A 101 11.47 -11.91 31.86
CA ALA A 101 10.57 -11.87 30.70
C ALA A 101 9.37 -12.84 30.88
N ALA A 102 9.54 -13.99 31.53
CA ALA A 102 8.47 -14.94 31.82
C ALA A 102 7.47 -14.44 32.87
N ARG A 103 7.80 -13.40 33.64
CA ARG A 103 6.94 -12.80 34.69
C ARG A 103 6.18 -11.57 34.22
N VAL A 104 6.48 -11.08 33.00
CA VAL A 104 5.74 -9.95 32.39
C VAL A 104 4.35 -10.39 32.02
N PRO A 105 3.31 -9.58 32.30
CA PRO A 105 1.99 -9.81 31.75
C PRO A 105 2.02 -9.79 30.22
N VAL A 106 1.57 -10.86 29.59
CA VAL A 106 1.58 -11.01 28.13
C VAL A 106 0.16 -10.97 27.57
N PRO A 107 -0.05 -10.40 26.36
CA PRO A 107 0.95 -9.87 25.43
C PRO A 107 1.52 -8.52 25.85
N ALA A 108 2.82 -8.32 25.66
CA ALA A 108 3.51 -7.09 25.95
C ALA A 108 4.34 -6.60 24.75
N VAL A 109 4.52 -5.29 24.59
CA VAL A 109 5.35 -4.74 23.52
C VAL A 109 6.78 -4.61 24.00
N VAL A 110 7.72 -5.11 23.20
CA VAL A 110 9.17 -5.03 23.43
C VAL A 110 9.84 -4.24 22.30
N PHE A 111 10.97 -3.61 22.61
CA PHE A 111 11.81 -2.95 21.64
C PHE A 111 12.93 -3.90 21.22
N LEU A 112 13.03 -4.14 19.91
CA LEU A 112 14.10 -4.92 19.31
C LEU A 112 15.10 -4.00 18.61
N ASP A 113 16.39 -4.27 18.79
CA ASP A 113 17.48 -3.57 18.11
C ASP A 113 17.42 -2.02 18.30
N GLY A 114 16.83 -1.56 19.42
CA GLY A 114 16.71 -0.15 19.81
C GLY A 114 15.76 0.73 18.98
N ARG A 115 15.05 0.17 17.99
CA ARG A 115 14.21 0.94 17.07
C ARG A 115 12.97 0.24 16.53
N HIS A 116 12.77 -1.02 16.82
CA HIS A 116 11.70 -1.82 16.26
C HIS A 116 10.76 -2.36 17.35
N TYR A 117 9.46 -2.15 17.19
CA TYR A 117 8.44 -2.67 18.10
C TYR A 117 8.04 -4.09 17.70
N ALA A 118 7.96 -4.98 18.68
CA ALA A 118 7.43 -6.33 18.52
C ALA A 118 6.61 -6.75 19.75
N VAL A 119 5.78 -7.78 19.64
CA VAL A 119 4.92 -8.24 20.73
C VAL A 119 5.50 -9.52 21.35
N LEU A 120 5.82 -9.48 22.64
CA LEU A 120 6.22 -10.64 23.44
C LEU A 120 4.95 -11.47 23.76
N GLU A 121 4.90 -12.69 23.29
CA GLU A 121 3.83 -13.67 23.57
C GLU A 121 4.09 -14.48 24.84
N GLY A 122 5.31 -14.44 25.36
CA GLY A 122 5.73 -15.13 26.57
C GLY A 122 6.92 -16.07 26.36
N VAL A 123 7.27 -16.79 27.41
CA VAL A 123 8.37 -17.74 27.37
C VAL A 123 7.84 -19.19 27.37
N ARG A 124 8.28 -20.00 26.40
CA ARG A 124 7.89 -21.40 26.24
C ARG A 124 9.07 -22.25 25.83
N ARG A 125 9.30 -23.36 26.53
CA ARG A 125 10.42 -24.32 26.29
C ARG A 125 11.79 -23.63 26.29
N GLY A 126 12.01 -22.68 27.20
CA GLY A 126 13.27 -21.96 27.32
C GLY A 126 13.56 -20.96 26.20
N ARG A 127 12.57 -20.56 25.42
CA ARG A 127 12.68 -19.53 24.36
C ARG A 127 11.63 -18.44 24.53
N ALA A 128 11.99 -17.19 24.24
CA ALA A 128 11.05 -16.09 24.16
C ALA A 128 10.32 -16.15 22.81
N TRP A 129 9.00 -16.19 22.84
CA TRP A 129 8.17 -16.14 21.65
C TRP A 129 7.75 -14.72 21.38
N ILE A 130 8.13 -14.23 20.22
CA ILE A 130 7.86 -12.86 19.77
C ILE A 130 7.01 -12.90 18.50
N ASN A 131 5.96 -12.13 18.47
CA ASN A 131 5.21 -11.81 17.27
C ASN A 131 5.72 -10.47 16.72
N ASP A 132 6.58 -10.54 15.72
CA ASP A 132 7.22 -9.41 15.08
C ASP A 132 6.40 -9.01 13.84
N PRO A 133 5.86 -7.78 13.77
CA PRO A 133 5.07 -7.33 12.62
C PRO A 133 5.85 -7.35 11.29
N ALA A 134 7.18 -7.27 11.31
CA ALA A 134 8.01 -7.28 10.10
C ALA A 134 8.31 -8.70 9.60
N VAL A 135 8.44 -9.67 10.49
CA VAL A 135 9.01 -10.99 10.17
C VAL A 135 8.04 -12.14 10.51
N GLY A 136 7.01 -11.83 11.31
CA GLY A 136 6.09 -12.83 11.85
C GLY A 136 6.58 -13.41 13.20
N ARG A 137 6.07 -14.57 13.57
CA ARG A 137 6.34 -15.18 14.86
C ARG A 137 7.72 -15.84 14.92
N LEU A 138 8.55 -15.43 15.89
CA LEU A 138 9.93 -15.89 16.08
C LEU A 138 10.13 -16.47 17.50
N PRO A 139 10.75 -17.66 17.64
CA PRO A 139 11.28 -18.12 18.90
C PRO A 139 12.74 -17.65 19.05
N LEU A 140 13.03 -16.72 19.97
CA LEU A 140 14.38 -16.28 20.28
C LEU A 140 14.98 -17.11 21.42
N THR A 141 16.25 -17.44 21.30
CA THR A 141 17.03 -18.02 22.39
C THR A 141 17.28 -16.97 23.49
N PRO A 142 17.64 -17.36 24.74
CA PRO A 142 17.93 -16.38 25.78
C PRO A 142 18.99 -15.35 25.37
N ALA A 143 20.07 -15.82 24.72
CA ALA A 143 21.16 -14.95 24.27
C ALA A 143 20.71 -13.96 23.15
N GLU A 144 19.95 -14.45 22.19
CA GLU A 144 19.39 -13.58 21.14
C GLU A 144 18.39 -12.55 21.69
N PHE A 145 17.57 -12.95 22.66
CA PHE A 145 16.63 -12.05 23.31
C PHE A 145 17.37 -10.96 24.10
N ALA A 146 18.35 -11.35 24.90
CA ALA A 146 19.17 -10.41 25.67
C ALA A 146 19.95 -9.41 24.80
N THR A 147 20.42 -9.83 23.62
CA THR A 147 21.16 -8.96 22.71
C THR A 147 20.24 -7.99 21.96
N ARG A 148 19.04 -8.44 21.57
CA ARG A 148 18.14 -7.69 20.69
C ARG A 148 17.08 -6.87 21.41
N ALA A 149 16.61 -7.34 22.59
CA ALA A 149 15.56 -6.66 23.34
C ALA A 149 16.17 -5.58 24.23
N ASN A 150 16.15 -4.33 23.77
CA ASN A 150 16.70 -3.17 24.46
C ASN A 150 15.60 -2.14 24.71
N GLY A 151 15.34 -1.79 25.98
CA GLY A 151 14.41 -0.72 26.33
C GLY A 151 13.25 -1.18 27.22
N PRO A 152 12.31 -0.27 27.51
CA PRO A 152 11.17 -0.58 28.36
C PRO A 152 10.21 -1.55 27.68
N VAL A 153 9.66 -2.47 28.43
CA VAL A 153 8.56 -3.32 28.00
C VAL A 153 7.24 -2.59 28.30
N LEU A 154 6.38 -2.43 27.28
CA LEU A 154 5.09 -1.78 27.43
C LEU A 154 4.01 -2.83 27.61
N VAL A 155 3.33 -2.80 28.76
CA VAL A 155 2.20 -3.68 29.08
C VAL A 155 0.93 -2.87 28.91
N ALA A 156 0.04 -3.31 28.06
CA ALA A 156 -1.27 -2.69 27.82
C ALA A 156 -2.38 -3.55 28.44
N THR A 157 -3.13 -2.99 29.37
CA THR A 157 -4.23 -3.65 30.06
C THR A 157 -5.56 -2.94 29.79
N PRO A 158 -6.65 -3.68 29.55
CA PRO A 158 -7.96 -3.06 29.34
C PRO A 158 -8.45 -2.35 30.60
N THR A 159 -9.03 -1.15 30.41
CA THR A 159 -9.73 -0.40 31.46
C THR A 159 -11.23 -0.75 31.42
N PRO A 160 -12.03 -0.33 32.41
CA PRO A 160 -13.49 -0.51 32.37
C PRO A 160 -14.18 0.13 31.14
N GLU A 161 -13.53 1.11 30.52
CA GLU A 161 -14.00 1.80 29.30
C GLU A 161 -13.64 1.05 28.00
N PHE A 162 -12.95 -0.08 28.10
CA PHE A 162 -12.57 -0.87 26.92
C PHE A 162 -13.78 -1.59 26.32
N GLU A 163 -14.13 -1.25 25.09
CA GLU A 163 -15.21 -1.89 24.35
C GLU A 163 -14.65 -2.89 23.33
N PRO A 164 -14.92 -4.20 23.49
CA PRO A 164 -14.67 -5.19 22.44
C PRO A 164 -15.53 -4.90 21.21
N GLY A 165 -14.96 -5.08 20.00
CA GLY A 165 -15.72 -4.81 18.78
C GLY A 165 -14.90 -4.95 17.51
N GLY A 166 -15.48 -4.54 16.40
CA GLY A 166 -14.88 -4.58 15.07
C GLY A 166 -15.29 -5.82 14.26
N ASP A 167 -15.09 -5.75 12.95
CA ASP A 167 -15.52 -6.80 12.02
C ASP A 167 -14.68 -8.08 12.18
N ARG A 168 -15.36 -9.19 12.44
CA ARG A 168 -14.70 -10.52 12.56
C ARG A 168 -14.21 -11.06 11.21
N TRP A 169 -14.80 -10.61 10.10
CA TRP A 169 -14.56 -11.12 8.75
C TRP A 169 -14.30 -10.03 7.71
N PRO A 170 -13.43 -9.04 7.99
CA PRO A 170 -13.21 -7.93 7.06
C PRO A 170 -12.72 -8.43 5.68
N PHE A 171 -11.86 -9.45 5.67
CA PHE A 171 -11.33 -10.04 4.44
C PHE A 171 -12.43 -10.73 3.61
N ALA A 172 -13.26 -11.58 4.22
CA ALA A 172 -14.32 -12.27 3.50
C ALA A 172 -15.35 -11.30 2.92
N ARG A 173 -15.71 -10.25 3.68
CA ARG A 173 -16.60 -9.19 3.20
C ARG A 173 -15.97 -8.40 2.06
N ALA A 174 -14.70 -8.01 2.19
CA ALA A 174 -13.97 -7.27 1.16
C ALA A 174 -13.86 -8.07 -0.14
N VAL A 175 -13.58 -9.38 -0.05
CA VAL A 175 -13.55 -10.29 -1.21
C VAL A 175 -14.96 -10.45 -1.81
N ALA A 176 -15.99 -10.69 -0.98
CA ALA A 176 -17.35 -10.84 -1.45
C ALA A 176 -17.88 -9.60 -2.17
N GLN A 177 -17.60 -8.40 -1.65
CA GLN A 177 -17.97 -7.14 -2.31
C GLN A 177 -17.28 -6.95 -3.69
N ARG A 178 -16.03 -7.40 -3.82
CA ARG A 178 -15.28 -7.33 -5.09
C ARG A 178 -15.75 -8.35 -6.12
N ILE A 179 -16.13 -9.55 -5.67
CA ILE A 179 -16.56 -10.65 -6.53
C ILE A 179 -18.05 -10.51 -6.94
N ARG A 180 -18.89 -9.95 -6.09
CA ARG A 180 -20.34 -9.85 -6.29
C ARG A 180 -20.78 -9.36 -7.68
N PRO A 181 -20.16 -8.31 -8.27
CA PRO A 181 -20.52 -7.85 -9.61
C PRO A 181 -20.25 -8.88 -10.71
N TYR A 182 -19.34 -9.81 -10.48
CA TYR A 182 -18.91 -10.84 -11.43
C TYR A 182 -19.51 -12.22 -11.11
N ALA A 183 -20.35 -12.31 -10.06
CA ALA A 183 -20.96 -13.58 -9.64
C ALA A 183 -21.68 -14.33 -10.78
N PRO A 184 -22.40 -13.70 -11.72
CA PRO A 184 -23.02 -14.41 -12.83
C PRO A 184 -21.99 -15.05 -13.76
N MET A 185 -20.88 -14.36 -14.06
CA MET A 185 -19.81 -14.89 -14.91
C MET A 185 -19.08 -16.04 -14.21
N ILE A 186 -18.84 -15.92 -12.92
CA ILE A 186 -18.22 -16.95 -12.10
C ILE A 186 -19.09 -18.20 -12.05
N LEU A 187 -20.40 -18.02 -11.82
CA LEU A 187 -21.36 -19.12 -11.80
C LEU A 187 -21.42 -19.81 -13.16
N ALA A 188 -21.49 -19.05 -14.26
CA ALA A 188 -21.48 -19.60 -15.61
C ALA A 188 -20.18 -20.40 -15.88
N GLY A 189 -19.02 -19.87 -15.49
CA GLY A 189 -17.74 -20.57 -15.61
C GLY A 189 -17.68 -21.83 -14.75
N ALA A 190 -18.24 -21.82 -13.54
CA ALA A 190 -18.30 -23.00 -12.69
C ALA A 190 -19.24 -24.06 -13.26
N LEU A 191 -20.40 -23.68 -13.80
CA LEU A 191 -21.34 -24.59 -14.45
C LEU A 191 -20.73 -25.21 -15.71
N LEU A 192 -20.01 -24.41 -16.53
CA LEU A 192 -19.27 -24.93 -17.69
C LEU A 192 -18.15 -25.91 -17.27
N GLY A 193 -17.51 -25.69 -16.12
CA GLY A 193 -16.59 -26.65 -15.53
C GLY A 193 -17.27 -27.98 -15.20
N GLY A 194 -18.50 -27.93 -14.70
CA GLY A 194 -19.34 -29.13 -14.50
C GLY A 194 -19.67 -29.82 -15.84
N VAL A 195 -20.02 -29.05 -16.88
CA VAL A 195 -20.25 -29.60 -18.23
C VAL A 195 -18.97 -30.20 -18.81
N ALA A 196 -17.80 -29.59 -18.58
CA ALA A 196 -16.50 -30.13 -19.00
C ALA A 196 -16.14 -31.47 -18.32
N ALA A 197 -16.80 -31.83 -17.22
CA ALA A 197 -16.66 -33.13 -16.57
C ALA A 197 -17.44 -34.25 -17.29
N VAL A 198 -18.52 -33.93 -18.02
CA VAL A 198 -19.39 -34.89 -18.71
C VAL A 198 -18.65 -35.73 -19.70
N PRO A 199 -17.74 -35.23 -20.56
CA PRO A 199 -16.93 -36.05 -21.48
C PRO A 199 -16.13 -37.13 -20.78
N THR A 200 -15.56 -36.87 -19.61
CA THR A 200 -14.85 -37.86 -18.81
C THR A 200 -15.79 -38.99 -18.34
N LEU A 201 -17.01 -38.61 -17.94
CA LEU A 201 -18.04 -39.62 -17.57
C LEU A 201 -18.48 -40.42 -18.79
N LEU A 202 -18.68 -39.77 -19.93
CA LEU A 202 -19.01 -40.49 -21.20
C LEU A 202 -17.87 -41.40 -21.62
N ALA A 203 -16.62 -40.99 -21.58
CA ALA A 203 -15.45 -41.81 -21.90
C ALA A 203 -15.36 -43.03 -20.97
N SER A 204 -15.66 -42.86 -19.66
CA SER A 204 -15.61 -43.93 -18.70
C SER A 204 -16.74 -44.98 -18.93
N LEU A 205 -17.94 -44.49 -19.25
CA LEU A 205 -19.08 -45.37 -19.63
C LEU A 205 -18.84 -46.06 -20.96
N THR A 206 -18.23 -45.37 -21.90
CA THR A 206 -17.84 -45.99 -23.20
C THR A 206 -16.79 -47.08 -22.99
N MET A 207 -15.78 -46.86 -22.11
CA MET A 207 -14.84 -47.91 -21.74
C MET A 207 -15.53 -49.16 -21.14
N ARG A 208 -16.52 -48.94 -20.27
CA ARG A 208 -17.34 -50.00 -19.70
C ARG A 208 -18.07 -50.77 -20.82
N ALA A 209 -18.68 -50.05 -21.77
CA ALA A 209 -19.42 -50.64 -22.88
C ALA A 209 -18.46 -51.39 -23.82
N VAL A 210 -17.29 -50.88 -24.14
CA VAL A 210 -16.27 -51.57 -24.93
C VAL A 210 -15.87 -52.88 -24.29
N LEU A 211 -15.58 -52.89 -22.99
CA LEU A 211 -15.19 -54.09 -22.27
C LEU A 211 -16.32 -55.13 -22.25
N ASN A 212 -17.51 -54.73 -21.81
CA ASN A 212 -18.60 -55.65 -21.56
C ASN A 212 -19.28 -56.12 -22.87
N ARG A 213 -19.51 -55.24 -23.88
CA ARG A 213 -20.22 -55.55 -25.11
C ARG A 213 -19.28 -56.04 -26.22
N VAL A 214 -18.18 -55.33 -26.45
CA VAL A 214 -17.29 -55.61 -27.60
C VAL A 214 -16.32 -56.72 -27.26
N LEU A 215 -15.62 -56.67 -26.11
CA LEU A 215 -14.58 -57.63 -25.76
C LEU A 215 -15.15 -58.93 -25.15
N ILE A 216 -16.11 -58.89 -24.25
CA ILE A 216 -16.65 -60.07 -23.56
C ILE A 216 -17.76 -60.72 -24.39
N LEU A 217 -18.68 -59.96 -24.96
CA LEU A 217 -19.81 -60.51 -25.76
C LEU A 217 -19.52 -60.58 -27.24
N GLY A 218 -18.45 -60.03 -27.75
CA GLY A 218 -18.07 -60.08 -29.17
C GLY A 218 -18.95 -59.23 -30.10
N ASP A 219 -19.81 -58.35 -29.58
CA ASP A 219 -20.76 -57.54 -30.36
C ASP A 219 -20.07 -56.34 -31.00
N LEU A 220 -19.61 -56.51 -32.25
CA LEU A 220 -18.89 -55.51 -33.01
C LEU A 220 -19.76 -54.36 -33.57
N ALA A 221 -21.09 -54.54 -33.55
CA ALA A 221 -22.04 -53.55 -34.07
C ALA A 221 -21.99 -52.21 -33.29
N TRP A 222 -21.55 -52.20 -32.04
CA TRP A 222 -21.46 -51.04 -31.17
C TRP A 222 -20.26 -50.14 -31.48
N ARG A 223 -19.23 -50.62 -32.23
CA ARG A 223 -18.00 -49.86 -32.50
C ARG A 223 -18.23 -48.43 -33.02
N PRO A 224 -19.02 -48.20 -34.11
CA PRO A 224 -19.18 -46.87 -34.65
C PRO A 224 -19.91 -45.90 -33.67
N ALA A 225 -20.92 -46.43 -32.92
CA ALA A 225 -21.63 -45.63 -31.91
C ALA A 225 -20.71 -45.22 -30.75
N LEU A 226 -19.90 -46.15 -30.24
CA LEU A 226 -18.93 -45.85 -29.19
C LEU A 226 -17.85 -44.84 -29.62
N LEU A 227 -17.35 -44.96 -30.87
CA LEU A 227 -16.45 -44.01 -31.44
C LEU A 227 -17.08 -42.59 -31.56
N ALA A 228 -18.33 -42.52 -32.04
CA ALA A 228 -19.06 -41.26 -32.15
C ALA A 228 -19.27 -40.60 -30.78
N ILE A 229 -19.57 -41.36 -29.72
CA ILE A 229 -19.66 -40.85 -28.36
C ILE A 229 -18.32 -40.29 -27.86
N LEU A 230 -17.20 -40.97 -28.12
CA LEU A 230 -15.89 -40.49 -27.71
C LEU A 230 -15.49 -39.22 -28.47
N VAL A 231 -15.68 -39.16 -29.78
CA VAL A 231 -15.40 -37.97 -30.59
C VAL A 231 -16.29 -36.80 -30.18
N GLY A 232 -17.60 -37.02 -30.03
CA GLY A 232 -18.56 -36.03 -29.57
C GLY A 232 -18.25 -35.53 -28.17
N GLY A 233 -17.86 -36.41 -27.26
CA GLY A 233 -17.40 -36.08 -25.92
C GLY A 233 -16.13 -35.23 -25.94
N ALA A 234 -15.15 -35.56 -26.77
CA ALA A 234 -13.92 -34.76 -26.90
C ALA A 234 -14.21 -33.38 -27.49
N MET A 235 -15.10 -33.26 -28.46
CA MET A 235 -15.54 -31.95 -28.98
C MET A 235 -16.27 -31.14 -27.91
N LEU A 236 -17.16 -31.75 -27.13
CA LEU A 236 -17.86 -31.10 -26.02
C LEU A 236 -16.87 -30.61 -24.96
N ALA A 237 -15.86 -31.43 -24.62
CA ALA A 237 -14.79 -31.04 -23.69
C ALA A 237 -14.04 -29.80 -24.19
N ALA A 238 -13.64 -29.81 -25.47
CA ALA A 238 -12.91 -28.71 -26.07
C ALA A 238 -13.74 -27.43 -26.12
N LEU A 239 -14.99 -27.50 -26.52
CA LEU A 239 -15.91 -26.36 -26.57
C LEU A 239 -16.24 -25.81 -25.16
N ALA A 240 -16.56 -26.68 -24.21
CA ALA A 240 -16.85 -26.27 -22.84
C ALA A 240 -15.63 -25.68 -22.16
N GLY A 241 -14.46 -26.28 -22.34
CA GLY A 241 -13.18 -25.75 -21.85
C GLY A 241 -12.83 -24.41 -22.47
N TRP A 242 -12.96 -24.25 -23.78
CA TRP A 242 -12.75 -22.98 -24.48
C TRP A 242 -13.70 -21.89 -23.96
N ALA A 243 -14.99 -22.17 -23.86
CA ALA A 243 -16.00 -21.24 -23.36
C ALA A 243 -15.70 -20.85 -21.91
N GLN A 244 -15.35 -21.80 -21.06
CA GLN A 244 -14.96 -21.56 -19.66
C GLN A 244 -13.76 -20.61 -19.56
N GLN A 245 -12.68 -20.91 -20.32
CA GLN A 245 -11.47 -20.05 -20.35
C GLN A 245 -11.79 -18.65 -20.88
N ARG A 246 -12.65 -18.54 -21.88
CA ARG A 246 -13.08 -17.25 -22.43
C ARG A 246 -13.81 -16.40 -21.39
N ILE A 247 -14.72 -17.00 -20.64
CA ILE A 247 -15.45 -16.33 -19.55
C ILE A 247 -14.48 -15.88 -18.45
N PHE A 248 -13.54 -16.73 -18.06
CA PHE A 248 -12.56 -16.38 -17.01
C PHE A 248 -11.62 -15.27 -17.47
N ALA A 249 -11.12 -15.30 -18.68
CA ALA A 249 -10.27 -14.25 -19.24
C ALA A 249 -11.01 -12.90 -19.29
N THR A 250 -12.30 -12.91 -19.69
CA THR A 250 -13.12 -11.70 -19.72
C THR A 250 -13.39 -11.16 -18.31
N ALA A 251 -13.70 -12.03 -17.36
CA ALA A 251 -13.89 -11.66 -15.96
C ALA A 251 -12.63 -11.08 -15.34
N LEU A 252 -11.47 -11.71 -15.60
CA LEU A 252 -10.16 -11.24 -15.14
C LEU A 252 -9.85 -9.83 -15.68
N ALA A 253 -10.00 -9.61 -16.99
CA ALA A 253 -9.75 -8.31 -17.62
C ALA A 253 -10.67 -7.23 -17.02
N ALA A 254 -11.95 -7.52 -16.86
CA ALA A 254 -12.92 -6.61 -16.27
C ALA A 254 -12.63 -6.31 -14.78
N MET A 255 -12.17 -7.31 -14.00
CA MET A 255 -11.75 -7.12 -12.61
C MET A 255 -10.50 -6.26 -12.53
N ALA A 256 -9.45 -6.56 -13.31
CA ALA A 256 -8.18 -5.83 -13.31
C ALA A 256 -8.41 -4.35 -13.63
N THR A 257 -9.11 -4.06 -14.73
CA THR A 257 -9.42 -2.68 -15.14
C THR A 257 -10.21 -1.93 -14.06
N ARG A 258 -11.24 -2.55 -13.49
CA ARG A 258 -12.08 -1.89 -12.48
C ARG A 258 -11.36 -1.67 -11.16
N PHE A 259 -10.52 -2.62 -10.72
CA PHE A 259 -9.78 -2.48 -9.46
C PHE A 259 -8.72 -1.39 -9.59
N SER A 260 -7.94 -1.38 -10.67
CA SER A 260 -6.91 -0.39 -10.93
C SER A 260 -7.51 1.01 -11.13
N SER A 261 -8.60 1.14 -11.90
CA SER A 261 -9.31 2.40 -12.07
C SER A 261 -9.89 2.94 -10.75
N ARG A 262 -10.55 2.09 -9.95
CA ARG A 262 -11.08 2.48 -8.63
C ARG A 262 -9.99 2.91 -7.67
N TYR A 263 -8.86 2.20 -7.66
CA TYR A 263 -7.72 2.51 -6.81
C TYR A 263 -7.10 3.85 -7.20
N LEU A 264 -6.82 4.07 -8.49
CA LEU A 264 -6.26 5.32 -8.99
C LEU A 264 -7.20 6.50 -8.73
N THR A 265 -8.51 6.32 -9.01
CA THR A 265 -9.52 7.33 -8.70
C THR A 265 -9.54 7.69 -7.21
N ALA A 266 -9.44 6.70 -6.33
CA ALA A 266 -9.37 6.95 -4.89
C ALA A 266 -8.11 7.70 -4.50
N LEU A 267 -6.94 7.32 -5.02
CA LEU A 267 -5.68 8.04 -4.78
C LEU A 267 -5.76 9.50 -5.20
N LEU A 268 -6.29 9.79 -6.37
CA LEU A 268 -6.43 11.16 -6.89
C LEU A 268 -7.36 12.04 -6.02
N ARG A 269 -8.22 11.43 -5.22
CA ARG A 269 -9.11 12.14 -4.28
C ARG A 269 -8.46 12.44 -2.92
N LEU A 270 -7.32 11.81 -2.62
CA LEU A 270 -6.66 11.98 -1.31
C LEU A 270 -5.98 13.36 -1.21
N PRO A 271 -5.87 13.92 0.00
CA PRO A 271 -5.17 15.17 0.23
C PRO A 271 -3.66 15.01 -0.03
N GLY A 272 -2.99 16.13 -0.38
CA GLY A 272 -1.53 16.14 -0.62
C GLY A 272 -0.72 15.65 0.58
N GLU A 273 -1.21 15.91 1.79
CA GLU A 273 -0.60 15.47 3.04
C GLU A 273 -0.45 13.94 3.14
N PHE A 274 -1.38 13.19 2.56
CA PHE A 274 -1.31 11.73 2.49
C PHE A 274 -0.06 11.25 1.76
N PHE A 275 0.34 11.95 0.67
CA PHE A 275 1.51 11.60 -0.14
C PHE A 275 2.81 12.04 0.51
N HIS A 276 2.81 13.11 1.31
CA HIS A 276 4.01 13.56 2.03
C HIS A 276 4.43 12.61 3.15
N ARG A 277 3.49 11.91 3.76
CA ARG A 277 3.73 10.97 4.86
C ARG A 277 4.11 9.56 4.38
N ARG A 278 3.97 9.26 3.08
CA ARG A 278 4.18 7.92 2.51
C ARG A 278 5.21 7.92 1.39
N HIS A 279 5.86 6.78 1.17
CA HIS A 279 6.74 6.60 0.03
C HIS A 279 5.92 6.40 -1.25
N LEU A 280 6.10 7.30 -2.23
CA LEU A 280 5.40 7.27 -3.52
C LEU A 280 5.62 5.95 -4.28
N SER A 281 6.86 5.40 -4.23
CA SER A 281 7.17 4.11 -4.85
C SER A 281 6.30 2.97 -4.33
N GLY A 282 5.97 2.98 -3.02
CA GLY A 282 5.05 2.02 -2.42
C GLY A 282 3.62 2.13 -2.96
N LEU A 283 3.14 3.35 -3.21
CA LEU A 283 1.80 3.59 -3.76
C LEU A 283 1.68 3.16 -5.22
N VAL A 284 2.72 3.40 -6.04
CA VAL A 284 2.78 2.95 -7.44
C VAL A 284 2.80 1.42 -7.50
N ASN A 285 3.61 0.77 -6.67
CA ASN A 285 3.67 -0.70 -6.62
C ASN A 285 2.31 -1.33 -6.22
N ARG A 286 1.49 -0.63 -5.42
CA ARG A 286 0.13 -1.07 -5.08
C ARG A 286 -0.82 -1.08 -6.28
N THR A 287 -0.56 -0.31 -7.34
CA THR A 287 -1.32 -0.38 -8.59
C THR A 287 -1.12 -1.75 -9.26
N GLN A 288 0.11 -2.25 -9.31
CA GLN A 288 0.41 -3.60 -9.80
C GLN A 288 -0.19 -4.69 -8.90
N MET A 289 -0.28 -4.44 -7.58
CA MET A 289 -0.95 -5.37 -6.66
C MET A 289 -2.46 -5.54 -6.96
N ASN A 290 -3.13 -4.54 -7.57
CA ASN A 290 -4.53 -4.69 -8.00
C ASN A 290 -4.67 -5.71 -9.14
N ASP A 291 -3.74 -5.74 -10.08
CA ASP A 291 -3.72 -6.73 -11.15
C ASP A 291 -3.45 -8.12 -10.58
N GLY A 292 -2.47 -8.23 -9.67
CA GLY A 292 -2.20 -9.44 -8.90
C GLY A 292 -3.42 -9.91 -8.08
N LEU A 293 -4.20 -8.97 -7.51
CA LEU A 293 -5.43 -9.27 -6.79
C LEU A 293 -6.52 -9.81 -7.73
N ALA A 294 -6.68 -9.23 -8.92
CA ALA A 294 -7.64 -9.72 -9.92
C ALA A 294 -7.30 -11.15 -10.37
N ILE A 295 -6.02 -11.43 -10.64
CA ILE A 295 -5.52 -12.78 -10.96
C ILE A 295 -5.79 -13.72 -9.78
N ALA A 296 -5.43 -13.31 -8.57
CA ALA A 296 -5.63 -14.13 -7.37
C ALA A 296 -7.11 -14.46 -7.12
N LEU A 297 -8.02 -13.51 -7.32
CA LEU A 297 -9.45 -13.75 -7.15
C LEU A 297 -10.02 -14.63 -8.27
N SER A 298 -9.58 -14.44 -9.53
CA SER A 298 -10.01 -15.24 -10.66
C SER A 298 -9.51 -16.69 -10.58
N GLU A 299 -8.20 -16.87 -10.44
CA GLU A 299 -7.59 -18.20 -10.48
C GLU A 299 -7.76 -18.97 -9.16
N ARG A 300 -7.76 -18.27 -8.03
CA ARG A 300 -7.68 -18.88 -6.70
C ARG A 300 -9.00 -18.94 -5.94
N VAL A 301 -10.04 -18.32 -6.44
CA VAL A 301 -11.40 -18.44 -5.88
C VAL A 301 -12.33 -19.12 -6.87
N VAL A 302 -12.27 -18.73 -8.14
CA VAL A 302 -13.22 -19.19 -9.15
C VAL A 302 -12.89 -20.57 -9.67
N LEU A 303 -11.61 -20.84 -10.03
CA LEU A 303 -11.20 -22.18 -10.47
C LEU A 303 -11.49 -23.27 -9.42
N PRO A 304 -11.14 -23.07 -8.14
CA PRO A 304 -11.48 -24.07 -7.13
C PRO A 304 -12.97 -24.22 -6.88
N ALA A 305 -13.77 -23.17 -7.02
CA ALA A 305 -15.22 -23.32 -6.96
C ALA A 305 -15.75 -24.24 -8.08
N ALA A 306 -15.23 -24.09 -9.33
CA ALA A 306 -15.52 -24.98 -10.44
C ALA A 306 -15.02 -26.41 -10.16
N ALA A 307 -13.81 -26.55 -9.63
CA ALA A 307 -13.23 -27.83 -9.24
C ALA A 307 -14.07 -28.56 -8.18
N ALA A 308 -14.63 -27.82 -7.20
CA ALA A 308 -15.51 -28.41 -6.20
C ALA A 308 -16.79 -28.99 -6.81
N VAL A 309 -17.39 -28.30 -7.79
CA VAL A 309 -18.56 -28.80 -8.54
C VAL A 309 -18.20 -30.09 -9.30
N THR A 310 -17.04 -30.09 -9.98
CA THR A 310 -16.54 -31.26 -10.72
C THR A 310 -16.30 -32.46 -9.79
N VAL A 311 -15.64 -32.22 -8.65
CA VAL A 311 -15.37 -33.27 -7.64
C VAL A 311 -16.65 -33.83 -7.08
N ALA A 312 -17.65 -32.98 -6.76
CA ALA A 312 -18.94 -33.41 -6.30
C ALA A 312 -19.69 -34.26 -7.33
N GLY A 313 -19.66 -33.84 -8.61
CA GLY A 313 -20.24 -34.57 -9.73
C GLY A 313 -19.63 -35.97 -9.91
N TYR A 314 -18.31 -36.06 -9.90
CA TYR A 314 -17.60 -37.34 -9.99
C TYR A 314 -17.88 -38.24 -8.78
N GLY A 315 -17.88 -37.66 -7.58
CA GLY A 315 -18.22 -38.41 -6.35
C GLY A 315 -19.63 -38.98 -6.38
N LEU A 316 -20.62 -38.16 -6.80
CA LEU A 316 -21.99 -38.63 -6.96
C LEU A 316 -22.11 -39.76 -7.97
N PHE A 317 -21.40 -39.65 -9.11
CA PHE A 317 -21.37 -40.67 -10.14
C PHE A 317 -20.74 -41.99 -9.66
N ILE A 318 -19.58 -41.93 -8.98
CA ILE A 318 -18.97 -43.14 -8.39
C ILE A 318 -19.91 -43.76 -7.34
N GLY A 319 -20.55 -42.92 -6.50
CA GLY A 319 -21.48 -43.36 -5.49
C GLY A 319 -22.72 -44.08 -6.03
N SER A 320 -23.22 -43.64 -7.20
CA SER A 320 -24.37 -44.28 -7.87
C SER A 320 -24.01 -45.65 -8.48
N LEU A 321 -22.74 -45.85 -8.86
CA LEU A 321 -22.28 -47.10 -9.46
C LEU A 321 -21.80 -48.12 -8.41
N ALA A 322 -21.03 -47.65 -7.42
CA ALA A 322 -20.41 -48.50 -6.40
C ALA A 322 -20.16 -47.72 -5.11
N PRO A 323 -21.11 -47.71 -4.14
CA PRO A 323 -21.03 -46.91 -2.93
C PRO A 323 -19.76 -47.18 -2.06
N ARG A 324 -19.25 -48.42 -2.08
CA ARG A 324 -18.03 -48.79 -1.34
C ARG A 324 -16.80 -48.10 -1.89
N LEU A 325 -16.70 -47.92 -3.22
CA LEU A 325 -15.60 -47.24 -3.89
C LEU A 325 -15.63 -45.72 -3.57
N LEU A 326 -16.82 -45.16 -3.38
CA LEU A 326 -16.99 -43.78 -2.92
C LEU A 326 -16.37 -43.57 -1.52
N VAL A 327 -16.45 -44.56 -0.63
CA VAL A 327 -15.81 -44.47 0.70
C VAL A 327 -14.30 -44.33 0.58
N VAL A 328 -13.67 -45.11 -0.30
CA VAL A 328 -12.22 -45.02 -0.57
C VAL A 328 -11.84 -43.61 -1.03
N MET A 329 -12.56 -43.05 -1.99
CA MET A 329 -12.32 -41.70 -2.50
C MET A 329 -12.58 -40.62 -1.44
N SER A 330 -13.60 -40.82 -0.61
CA SER A 330 -13.93 -39.89 0.51
C SER A 330 -12.83 -39.88 1.56
N LEU A 331 -12.23 -41.03 1.88
CA LEU A 331 -11.09 -41.15 2.79
C LEU A 331 -9.84 -40.45 2.20
N ALA A 332 -9.59 -40.64 0.90
CA ALA A 332 -8.49 -39.96 0.21
C ALA A 332 -8.68 -38.43 0.23
N MET A 333 -9.92 -37.95 0.00
CA MET A 333 -10.26 -36.56 0.08
C MET A 333 -10.07 -35.99 1.50
N ALA A 334 -10.54 -36.72 2.52
CA ALA A 334 -10.33 -36.33 3.92
C ALA A 334 -8.83 -36.25 4.27
N ALA A 335 -8.05 -37.24 3.87
CA ALA A 335 -6.59 -37.22 4.04
C ALA A 335 -5.96 -36.00 3.35
N GLN A 336 -6.36 -35.67 2.13
CA GLN A 336 -5.87 -34.53 1.39
C GLN A 336 -6.22 -33.20 2.09
N ILE A 337 -7.44 -33.06 2.60
CA ILE A 337 -7.88 -31.88 3.38
C ILE A 337 -7.06 -31.74 4.67
N VAL A 338 -6.77 -32.83 5.37
CA VAL A 338 -5.92 -32.81 6.58
C VAL A 338 -4.53 -32.37 6.23
N LEU A 339 -3.90 -32.94 5.21
CA LEU A 339 -2.55 -32.57 4.74
C LEU A 339 -2.49 -31.10 4.34
N LEU A 340 -3.50 -30.61 3.61
CA LEU A 340 -3.63 -29.20 3.27
C LEU A 340 -3.61 -28.31 4.51
N ASN A 341 -4.40 -28.63 5.53
CA ASN A 341 -4.43 -27.87 6.77
C ASN A 341 -3.07 -27.88 7.48
N VAL A 342 -2.34 -28.99 7.41
CA VAL A 342 -0.96 -29.09 7.96
C VAL A 342 0.00 -28.20 7.16
N VAL A 343 -0.03 -28.25 5.82
CA VAL A 343 0.77 -27.37 4.96
C VAL A 343 0.48 -25.91 5.30
N ARG A 344 -0.81 -25.53 5.31
CA ARG A 344 -1.23 -24.16 5.61
C ARG A 344 -0.70 -23.65 6.95
N ARG A 345 -0.76 -24.49 8.00
CA ARG A 345 -0.26 -24.13 9.33
C ARG A 345 1.26 -24.02 9.39
N ARG A 346 1.99 -24.83 8.62
CA ARG A 346 3.47 -24.82 8.58
C ARG A 346 4.01 -23.76 7.62
N ALA A 347 3.41 -23.60 6.45
CA ALA A 347 3.87 -22.68 5.41
C ALA A 347 3.64 -21.20 5.77
N GLY A 348 2.56 -20.88 6.47
CA GLY A 348 2.13 -19.50 6.70
C GLY A 348 3.23 -18.55 7.19
N PRO A 349 3.91 -18.84 8.30
CA PRO A 349 4.98 -17.96 8.79
C PRO A 349 6.16 -17.83 7.82
N HIS A 350 6.54 -18.92 7.16
CA HIS A 350 7.68 -18.95 6.22
C HIS A 350 7.35 -18.20 4.92
N GLN A 351 6.10 -18.29 4.45
CA GLN A 351 5.61 -17.58 3.26
C GLN A 351 5.66 -16.06 3.47
N GLN A 352 5.22 -15.59 4.63
CA GLN A 352 5.30 -14.16 4.97
C GLN A 352 6.75 -13.68 5.01
N ARG A 353 7.61 -14.43 5.72
CA ARG A 353 9.03 -14.10 5.78
C ARG A 353 9.68 -14.03 4.40
N LEU A 354 9.38 -14.99 3.51
CA LEU A 354 9.88 -14.99 2.14
C LEU A 354 9.44 -13.71 1.40
N LEU A 355 8.17 -13.34 1.50
CA LEU A 355 7.65 -12.14 0.86
C LEU A 355 8.37 -10.87 1.34
N PHE A 356 8.59 -10.72 2.65
CA PHE A 356 9.30 -9.55 3.20
C PHE A 356 10.76 -9.50 2.75
N GLU A 357 11.47 -10.63 2.74
CA GLU A 357 12.86 -10.66 2.28
C GLU A 357 12.97 -10.37 0.77
N GLN A 358 11.98 -10.79 -0.04
CA GLN A 358 11.89 -10.41 -1.44
C GLN A 358 11.71 -8.90 -1.61
N LEU A 359 10.74 -8.30 -0.92
CA LEU A 359 10.50 -6.86 -0.97
C LEU A 359 11.73 -6.06 -0.53
N ARG A 360 12.43 -6.51 0.51
CA ARG A 360 13.66 -5.89 1.01
C ARG A 360 14.81 -5.98 0.00
N ARG A 361 15.00 -7.13 -0.63
CA ARG A 361 15.99 -7.32 -1.70
C ARG A 361 15.72 -6.38 -2.87
N ASP A 362 14.47 -6.31 -3.32
CA ASP A 362 14.05 -5.49 -4.46
C ASP A 362 14.17 -3.99 -4.13
N SER A 363 13.83 -3.60 -2.90
CA SER A 363 14.04 -2.22 -2.39
C SER A 363 15.52 -1.84 -2.36
N THR A 364 16.41 -2.76 -1.93
CA THR A 364 17.86 -2.51 -1.91
C THR A 364 18.40 -2.28 -3.33
N ALA A 365 17.96 -3.10 -4.30
CA ALA A 365 18.35 -2.93 -5.69
C ALA A 365 17.84 -1.59 -6.28
N HIS A 366 16.55 -1.30 -6.06
CA HIS A 366 15.93 -0.07 -6.56
C HIS A 366 16.59 1.19 -6.00
N SER A 367 16.83 1.23 -4.69
CA SER A 367 17.49 2.37 -4.03
C SER A 367 18.93 2.55 -4.52
N GLY A 368 19.66 1.45 -4.69
CA GLY A 368 21.04 1.51 -5.20
C GLY A 368 21.11 1.99 -6.65
N LEU A 369 20.21 1.52 -7.52
CA LEU A 369 20.14 1.96 -8.92
C LEU A 369 19.68 3.41 -9.04
N LYS A 370 18.81 3.88 -8.17
CA LYS A 370 18.40 5.29 -8.12
C LYS A 370 19.56 6.23 -7.78
N MET A 371 20.56 5.74 -7.04
CA MET A 371 21.77 6.48 -6.67
C MET A 371 22.99 6.07 -7.52
N ILE A 372 22.78 5.49 -8.71
CA ILE A 372 23.85 4.86 -9.47
C ILE A 372 25.01 5.83 -9.82
N GLU A 373 24.70 7.09 -10.08
CA GLU A 373 25.72 8.10 -10.41
C GLU A 373 26.66 8.32 -9.21
N SER A 374 26.12 8.47 -7.99
CA SER A 374 26.92 8.59 -6.77
C SER A 374 27.72 7.30 -6.50
N VAL A 375 27.08 6.15 -6.67
CA VAL A 375 27.74 4.84 -6.50
C VAL A 375 28.91 4.69 -7.47
N LYS A 376 28.77 5.16 -8.71
CA LYS A 376 29.82 5.16 -9.72
C LYS A 376 30.93 6.18 -9.41
N ALA A 377 30.55 7.38 -8.99
CA ALA A 377 31.51 8.44 -8.64
C ALA A 377 32.41 8.03 -7.47
N ASP A 378 31.84 7.34 -6.46
CA ASP A 378 32.55 6.90 -5.26
C ASP A 378 33.21 5.52 -5.41
N GLY A 379 33.08 4.83 -6.57
CA GLY A 379 33.56 3.46 -6.78
C GLY A 379 32.97 2.44 -5.80
N ALA A 380 31.72 2.67 -5.38
CA ALA A 380 31.04 1.91 -4.32
C ALA A 380 30.25 0.70 -4.81
N GLU A 381 30.38 0.27 -6.09
CA GLU A 381 29.63 -0.83 -6.71
C GLU A 381 29.77 -2.15 -5.93
N ARG A 382 30.98 -2.40 -5.44
CA ARG A 382 31.26 -3.60 -4.64
C ARG A 382 30.45 -3.63 -3.35
N TRP A 383 30.27 -2.50 -2.69
CA TRP A 383 29.51 -2.38 -1.46
C TRP A 383 28.00 -2.51 -1.70
N LEU A 384 27.50 -1.89 -2.77
CA LEU A 384 26.10 -2.03 -3.20
C LEU A 384 25.79 -3.49 -3.53
N PHE A 385 26.67 -4.14 -4.34
CA PHE A 385 26.52 -5.54 -4.67
C PHE A 385 26.56 -6.45 -3.42
N ALA A 386 27.49 -6.21 -2.50
CA ALA A 386 27.57 -6.96 -1.24
C ALA A 386 26.32 -6.79 -0.35
N SER A 387 25.72 -5.61 -0.35
CA SER A 387 24.46 -5.33 0.37
C SER A 387 23.29 -6.08 -0.24
N TRP A 388 23.16 -6.03 -1.58
CA TRP A 388 22.15 -6.76 -2.32
C TRP A 388 22.33 -8.28 -2.19
N ALA A 389 23.54 -8.79 -2.33
CA ALA A 389 23.86 -10.22 -2.19
C ALA A 389 23.50 -10.78 -0.80
N ARG A 390 23.73 -10.01 0.27
CA ARG A 390 23.26 -10.38 1.63
C ARG A 390 21.74 -10.46 1.71
N SER A 391 21.03 -9.56 1.07
CA SER A 391 19.55 -9.59 1.03
C SER A 391 19.05 -10.74 0.18
N ALA A 392 19.72 -11.07 -0.94
CA ALA A 392 19.43 -12.22 -1.77
C ALA A 392 19.69 -13.54 -1.00
N GLY A 393 20.78 -13.63 -0.24
CA GLY A 393 21.07 -14.77 0.63
C GLY A 393 19.93 -15.01 1.64
N ARG A 394 19.47 -13.97 2.34
CA ARG A 394 18.32 -14.09 3.27
C ARG A 394 17.03 -14.52 2.57
N THR A 395 16.80 -14.06 1.34
CA THR A 395 15.65 -14.50 0.53
C THR A 395 15.76 -16.00 0.22
N LEU A 396 16.95 -16.49 -0.15
CA LEU A 396 17.19 -17.91 -0.37
C LEU A 396 17.01 -18.75 0.89
N ASP A 397 17.52 -18.29 2.03
CA ASP A 397 17.33 -18.94 3.33
C ASP A 397 15.85 -19.03 3.70
N ALA A 398 15.08 -17.96 3.47
CA ALA A 398 13.63 -17.96 3.70
C ALA A 398 12.90 -18.93 2.76
N ALA A 399 13.30 -18.99 1.48
CA ALA A 399 12.75 -19.92 0.50
C ALA A 399 13.06 -21.37 0.88
N ASN A 400 14.31 -21.67 1.27
CA ASN A 400 14.72 -23.00 1.74
C ASN A 400 13.97 -23.41 3.02
N ALA A 401 13.75 -22.46 3.96
CA ALA A 401 12.96 -22.71 5.16
C ALA A 401 11.50 -23.04 4.83
N LEU A 402 10.90 -22.34 3.87
CA LEU A 402 9.56 -22.66 3.37
C LEU A 402 9.52 -24.03 2.70
N ALA A 403 10.45 -24.29 1.81
CA ALA A 403 10.54 -25.58 1.11
C ALA A 403 10.71 -26.73 2.12
N SER A 404 11.66 -26.66 3.04
CA SER A 404 11.89 -27.70 4.03
C SER A 404 10.70 -27.92 4.97
N ALA A 405 9.94 -26.86 5.31
CA ALA A 405 8.74 -26.97 6.13
C ALA A 405 7.56 -27.65 5.39
N THR A 406 7.54 -27.63 4.06
CA THR A 406 6.42 -28.08 3.24
C THR A 406 6.70 -29.35 2.44
N LEU A 407 7.95 -29.60 2.01
CA LEU A 407 8.32 -30.70 1.13
C LEU A 407 7.82 -32.06 1.60
N GLY A 408 8.03 -32.40 2.88
CA GLY A 408 7.60 -33.71 3.40
C GLY A 408 6.08 -33.92 3.34
N VAL A 409 5.31 -32.86 3.61
CA VAL A 409 3.84 -32.93 3.53
C VAL A 409 3.38 -32.92 2.09
N MET A 410 4.05 -32.20 1.20
CA MET A 410 3.76 -32.22 -0.24
C MET A 410 4.04 -33.61 -0.86
N ALA A 411 5.18 -34.22 -0.48
CA ALA A 411 5.47 -35.58 -0.92
C ALA A 411 4.40 -36.60 -0.45
N LEU A 412 3.96 -36.46 0.80
CA LEU A 412 2.86 -37.30 1.34
C LEU A 412 1.53 -37.00 0.61
N SER A 413 1.25 -35.75 0.31
CA SER A 413 0.08 -35.34 -0.49
C SER A 413 0.10 -35.94 -1.90
N ALA A 414 1.28 -35.96 -2.55
CA ALA A 414 1.45 -36.57 -3.86
C ALA A 414 1.23 -38.10 -3.84
N ALA A 415 1.49 -38.76 -2.73
CA ALA A 415 1.26 -40.21 -2.55
C ALA A 415 -0.22 -40.58 -2.36
N VAL A 416 -1.07 -39.65 -1.92
CA VAL A 416 -2.50 -39.90 -1.66
C VAL A 416 -3.22 -40.35 -2.93
N GLY A 417 -2.94 -39.73 -4.08
CA GLY A 417 -3.58 -40.06 -5.35
C GLY A 417 -3.30 -41.51 -5.78
N PRO A 418 -2.05 -41.93 -5.97
CA PRO A 418 -1.70 -43.32 -6.26
C PRO A 418 -2.24 -44.32 -5.23
N ALA A 419 -2.18 -43.97 -3.93
CA ALA A 419 -2.76 -44.83 -2.88
C ALA A 419 -4.27 -44.99 -3.00
N ALA A 420 -4.99 -43.90 -3.35
CA ALA A 420 -6.43 -43.96 -3.58
C ALA A 420 -6.78 -44.84 -4.79
N LEU A 421 -6.03 -44.75 -5.92
CA LEU A 421 -6.22 -45.60 -7.09
C LEU A 421 -5.92 -47.06 -6.78
N ALA A 422 -4.85 -47.36 -6.02
CA ALA A 422 -4.56 -48.70 -5.56
C ALA A 422 -5.65 -49.24 -4.63
N GLY A 423 -6.17 -48.41 -3.72
CA GLY A 423 -7.32 -48.76 -2.86
C GLY A 423 -8.58 -49.07 -3.65
N LEU A 424 -8.88 -48.23 -4.69
CA LEU A 424 -9.97 -48.51 -5.64
C LEU A 424 -9.78 -49.85 -6.37
N ALA A 425 -8.54 -50.14 -6.80
CA ALA A 425 -8.23 -51.42 -7.45
C ALA A 425 -8.47 -52.62 -6.51
N LEU A 426 -7.95 -52.56 -5.28
CA LEU A 426 -8.06 -53.65 -4.31
C LEU A 426 -9.50 -53.88 -3.85
N VAL A 427 -10.19 -52.85 -3.44
CA VAL A 427 -11.60 -52.96 -2.99
C VAL A 427 -12.51 -53.35 -4.16
N GLY A 428 -12.28 -52.74 -5.32
CA GLY A 428 -13.02 -53.02 -6.54
C GLY A 428 -12.79 -54.47 -7.06
N ALA A 429 -11.56 -54.96 -7.03
CA ALA A 429 -11.26 -56.37 -7.40
C ALA A 429 -11.95 -57.36 -6.48
N HIS A 430 -11.98 -57.06 -5.16
CA HIS A 430 -12.74 -57.85 -4.17
C HIS A 430 -14.23 -57.85 -4.50
N ASP A 431 -14.81 -56.69 -4.85
CA ASP A 431 -16.23 -56.57 -5.17
C ASP A 431 -16.58 -57.23 -6.52
N VAL A 432 -15.65 -57.26 -7.50
CA VAL A 432 -15.77 -58.03 -8.75
C VAL A 432 -15.73 -59.53 -8.47
N ALA A 433 -14.77 -60.00 -7.67
CA ALA A 433 -14.69 -61.40 -7.27
C ALA A 433 -15.90 -61.90 -6.50
N ALA A 434 -16.54 -61.01 -5.73
CA ALA A 434 -17.78 -61.26 -4.98
C ALA A 434 -19.04 -61.13 -5.86
N GLY A 435 -18.91 -60.83 -7.17
CA GLY A 435 -20.05 -60.67 -8.08
C GLY A 435 -20.92 -59.42 -7.82
N ARG A 436 -20.46 -58.46 -7.04
CA ARG A 436 -21.21 -57.21 -6.67
C ARG A 436 -21.17 -56.15 -7.76
N ILE A 437 -20.07 -56.07 -8.48
CA ILE A 437 -19.87 -55.14 -9.60
C ILE A 437 -19.22 -55.91 -10.77
N ASP A 438 -19.36 -55.42 -11.98
CA ASP A 438 -18.65 -55.92 -13.16
C ASP A 438 -17.30 -55.26 -13.33
N LEU A 439 -16.38 -55.87 -14.06
CA LEU A 439 -15.04 -55.40 -14.34
C LEU A 439 -15.06 -54.01 -15.02
N GLY A 440 -16.06 -53.78 -15.87
CA GLY A 440 -16.25 -52.49 -16.56
C GLY A 440 -16.59 -51.38 -15.55
N THR A 441 -17.37 -51.68 -14.48
CA THR A 441 -17.65 -50.73 -13.41
C THR A 441 -16.38 -50.36 -12.61
N LEU A 442 -15.51 -51.35 -12.33
CA LEU A 442 -14.25 -51.10 -11.67
C LEU A 442 -13.34 -50.14 -12.49
N LEU A 443 -13.20 -50.42 -13.79
CA LEU A 443 -12.39 -49.58 -14.68
C LEU A 443 -12.98 -48.16 -14.83
N THR A 444 -14.32 -48.07 -14.89
CA THR A 444 -15.02 -46.78 -14.88
C THR A 444 -14.72 -45.98 -13.62
N ALA A 445 -14.80 -46.62 -12.43
CA ALA A 445 -14.50 -45.96 -11.15
C ALA A 445 -13.01 -45.54 -11.07
N GLN A 446 -12.09 -46.32 -11.61
CA GLN A 446 -10.67 -45.92 -11.66
C GLN A 446 -10.43 -44.73 -12.57
N LEU A 447 -11.03 -44.70 -13.77
CA LEU A 447 -10.92 -43.59 -14.71
C LEU A 447 -11.47 -42.27 -14.08
N VAL A 448 -12.67 -42.31 -13.52
CA VAL A 448 -13.30 -41.16 -12.88
C VAL A 448 -12.57 -40.76 -11.60
N GLY A 449 -12.13 -41.72 -10.78
CA GLY A 449 -11.31 -41.50 -9.61
C GLY A 449 -9.98 -40.82 -9.93
N GLY A 450 -9.30 -41.25 -10.99
CA GLY A 450 -8.08 -40.62 -11.52
C GLY A 450 -8.33 -39.18 -11.98
N ALA A 451 -9.42 -38.95 -12.72
CA ALA A 451 -9.80 -37.63 -13.20
C ALA A 451 -10.19 -36.67 -12.05
N MET A 452 -10.64 -37.21 -10.91
CA MET A 452 -10.98 -36.42 -9.72
C MET A 452 -9.76 -35.87 -8.99
N LEU A 453 -8.56 -36.48 -9.16
CA LEU A 453 -7.34 -36.09 -8.43
C LEU A 453 -6.83 -34.70 -8.82
N ALA A 454 -6.90 -34.31 -10.09
CA ALA A 454 -6.43 -33.01 -10.55
C ALA A 454 -7.26 -31.83 -9.96
N PRO A 455 -8.59 -31.82 -10.03
CA PRO A 455 -9.41 -30.83 -9.34
C PRO A 455 -9.20 -30.79 -7.81
N LEU A 456 -8.96 -31.95 -7.17
CA LEU A 456 -8.60 -32.00 -5.76
C LEU A 456 -7.30 -31.27 -5.46
N GLY A 457 -6.29 -31.39 -6.33
CA GLY A 457 -5.04 -30.66 -6.23
C GLY A 457 -5.23 -29.14 -6.23
N LEU A 458 -6.13 -28.61 -7.06
CA LEU A 458 -6.48 -27.18 -7.09
C LEU A 458 -7.11 -26.71 -5.77
N LEU A 459 -7.99 -27.51 -5.16
CA LEU A 459 -8.59 -27.20 -3.87
C LEU A 459 -7.53 -27.15 -2.76
N VAL A 460 -6.49 -27.96 -2.86
CA VAL A 460 -5.35 -27.98 -1.92
C VAL A 460 -4.52 -26.69 -2.02
N GLY A 461 -4.27 -26.18 -3.22
CA GLY A 461 -3.48 -24.94 -3.45
C GLY A 461 -4.09 -23.68 -2.84
N LEU A 462 -5.41 -23.66 -2.58
CA LEU A 462 -6.13 -22.51 -2.02
C LEU A 462 -5.59 -22.00 -0.68
N GLY A 463 -5.09 -22.87 0.16
CA GLY A 463 -4.76 -22.53 1.55
C GLY A 463 -3.60 -21.56 1.71
N SER A 464 -2.56 -21.67 0.88
CA SER A 464 -1.40 -20.78 0.88
C SER A 464 -1.71 -19.44 0.24
N GLU A 465 -2.52 -19.47 -0.81
CA GLU A 465 -2.83 -18.33 -1.66
C GLU A 465 -3.80 -17.33 -1.01
N ILE A 466 -4.71 -17.81 -0.15
CA ILE A 466 -5.60 -16.95 0.62
C ILE A 466 -4.82 -15.98 1.52
N GLN A 467 -3.66 -16.37 2.05
CA GLN A 467 -2.85 -15.48 2.89
C GLN A 467 -2.22 -14.35 2.09
N VAL A 468 -1.67 -14.64 0.91
CA VAL A 468 -1.13 -13.62 -0.01
C VAL A 468 -2.24 -12.67 -0.45
N THR A 469 -3.39 -13.20 -0.84
CA THR A 469 -4.56 -12.42 -1.22
C THR A 469 -5.05 -11.53 -0.06
N ARG A 470 -4.99 -12.01 1.18
CA ARG A 470 -5.34 -11.22 2.36
C ARG A 470 -4.41 -10.02 2.54
N VAL A 471 -3.10 -10.19 2.34
CA VAL A 471 -2.14 -9.09 2.39
C VAL A 471 -2.45 -8.06 1.29
N HIS A 472 -2.64 -8.51 0.04
CA HIS A 472 -2.99 -7.60 -1.06
C HIS A 472 -4.27 -6.81 -0.77
N VAL A 473 -5.34 -7.47 -0.30
CA VAL A 473 -6.60 -6.80 0.07
C VAL A 473 -6.36 -5.78 1.18
N SER A 474 -5.62 -6.13 2.23
CA SER A 474 -5.39 -5.21 3.35
C SER A 474 -4.57 -3.99 2.95
N VAL A 475 -3.56 -4.17 2.09
CA VAL A 475 -2.70 -3.07 1.58
C VAL A 475 -3.48 -2.13 0.67
N ILE A 476 -4.35 -2.66 -0.18
CA ILE A 476 -5.20 -1.86 -1.08
C ILE A 476 -6.29 -1.15 -0.27
N ASP A 477 -6.94 -1.85 0.67
CA ASP A 477 -8.00 -1.29 1.50
C ASP A 477 -7.49 -0.20 2.45
N ASP A 478 -6.24 -0.26 2.89
CA ASP A 478 -5.57 0.79 3.66
C ASP A 478 -5.57 2.14 2.92
N ALA A 479 -5.28 2.13 1.62
CA ALA A 479 -5.35 3.34 0.80
C ALA A 479 -6.79 3.78 0.48
N LEU A 480 -7.69 2.82 0.29
CA LEU A 480 -9.11 3.10 0.00
C LEU A 480 -9.89 3.58 1.23
N ALA A 481 -9.45 3.19 2.44
CA ALA A 481 -10.06 3.59 3.70
C ALA A 481 -9.62 4.99 4.17
N ALA A 482 -8.54 5.55 3.58
CA ALA A 482 -8.14 6.92 3.87
C ALA A 482 -9.26 7.89 3.46
N SER A 483 -9.60 8.80 4.37
CA SER A 483 -10.71 9.74 4.15
C SER A 483 -10.39 10.69 3.00
N PRO A 484 -11.21 10.77 1.96
CA PRO A 484 -11.04 11.77 0.91
C PRO A 484 -11.30 13.17 1.50
N HIS A 485 -10.56 14.17 1.00
CA HIS A 485 -10.86 15.56 1.31
C HIS A 485 -12.29 15.89 0.84
N PRO A 486 -13.15 16.51 1.68
CA PRO A 486 -14.56 16.79 1.31
C PRO A 486 -14.70 17.52 -0.02
N ALA A 487 -13.89 18.54 -0.28
CA ALA A 487 -13.89 19.30 -1.54
C ALA A 487 -13.38 18.50 -2.76
N ARG A 488 -12.68 17.37 -2.56
CA ARG A 488 -12.15 16.52 -3.65
C ARG A 488 -13.04 15.34 -3.97
N ALA A 489 -13.97 14.99 -3.10
CA ALA A 489 -14.90 13.88 -3.32
C ALA A 489 -15.82 14.12 -4.52
N THR A 490 -16.13 15.37 -4.84
CA THR A 490 -17.11 15.78 -5.85
C THR A 490 -16.56 15.76 -7.29
N VAL A 491 -15.26 16.02 -7.48
CA VAL A 491 -14.68 16.27 -8.83
C VAL A 491 -14.66 15.04 -9.76
N LEU A 492 -14.59 13.84 -9.20
CA LEU A 492 -14.51 12.59 -9.97
C LEU A 492 -15.80 11.74 -9.88
N ALA A 493 -16.91 12.34 -9.40
CA ALA A 493 -18.21 11.67 -9.40
C ALA A 493 -18.90 11.96 -10.74
N PRO A 494 -19.29 10.94 -11.54
CA PRO A 494 -19.99 11.13 -12.81
C PRO A 494 -21.34 11.87 -12.66
N ASP A 495 -21.96 11.76 -11.48
CA ASP A 495 -23.28 12.30 -11.17
C ASP A 495 -23.22 13.42 -10.12
N ALA A 496 -22.10 14.16 -10.04
CA ALA A 496 -22.00 15.28 -9.11
C ALA A 496 -23.07 16.34 -9.43
N PRO A 497 -23.81 16.86 -8.44
CA PRO A 497 -24.75 17.96 -8.66
C PRO A 497 -24.01 19.15 -9.26
N PRO A 498 -24.67 19.95 -10.11
CA PRO A 498 -24.06 21.14 -10.69
C PRO A 498 -23.55 22.05 -9.56
N GLU A 499 -22.28 22.45 -9.66
CA GLU A 499 -21.69 23.36 -8.68
C GLU A 499 -22.49 24.67 -8.65
N PRO A 500 -22.71 25.26 -7.45
CA PRO A 500 -23.36 26.56 -7.36
C PRO A 500 -22.59 27.58 -8.20
N ALA A 501 -23.30 28.56 -8.78
CA ALA A 501 -22.71 29.61 -9.60
C ALA A 501 -21.62 30.34 -8.80
N GLN A 502 -20.36 30.07 -9.13
CA GLN A 502 -19.19 30.67 -8.51
C GLN A 502 -18.46 31.54 -9.56
N PRO A 503 -17.68 32.56 -9.13
CA PRO A 503 -16.87 33.32 -10.08
C PRO A 503 -15.93 32.37 -10.84
N ALA A 504 -15.82 32.60 -12.14
CA ALA A 504 -14.91 31.79 -12.96
C ALA A 504 -13.44 31.95 -12.52
N ARG A 505 -13.09 33.10 -11.95
CA ARG A 505 -11.79 33.45 -11.39
C ARG A 505 -11.93 34.35 -10.17
N LEU A 506 -10.97 34.30 -9.26
CA LEU A 506 -10.82 35.17 -8.09
C LEU A 506 -10.15 36.50 -8.50
N SER A 507 -10.18 37.49 -7.59
CA SER A 507 -9.48 38.78 -7.80
C SER A 507 -7.97 38.67 -7.52
N GLY A 508 -7.55 37.65 -6.77
CA GLY A 508 -6.17 37.45 -6.34
C GLY A 508 -5.86 37.94 -4.93
N ARG A 509 -6.86 38.37 -4.14
CA ARG A 509 -6.67 38.69 -2.73
C ARG A 509 -6.52 37.40 -1.91
N ILE A 510 -5.47 37.33 -1.07
CA ILE A 510 -5.27 36.22 -0.14
C ILE A 510 -5.01 36.78 1.26
N GLU A 511 -5.62 36.16 2.29
CA GLU A 511 -5.49 36.56 3.68
C GLU A 511 -5.29 35.34 4.58
N PHE A 512 -4.34 35.43 5.48
CA PHE A 512 -4.11 34.47 6.54
C PHE A 512 -4.67 35.07 7.84
N ASP A 513 -5.64 34.41 8.45
CA ASP A 513 -6.25 34.82 9.73
C ASP A 513 -5.86 33.83 10.83
N ARG A 514 -4.89 34.22 11.68
CA ARG A 514 -4.39 33.46 12.83
C ARG A 514 -4.08 31.98 12.52
N VAL A 515 -3.41 31.75 11.40
CA VAL A 515 -3.11 30.43 10.91
C VAL A 515 -1.99 29.79 11.71
N SER A 516 -2.26 28.59 12.25
CA SER A 516 -1.23 27.72 12.84
C SER A 516 -1.25 26.36 12.18
N PHE A 517 -0.06 25.79 11.93
CA PHE A 517 0.10 24.50 11.26
C PHE A 517 1.40 23.80 11.65
N GLY A 518 1.40 22.47 11.59
CA GLY A 518 2.57 21.61 11.71
C GLY A 518 2.34 20.29 10.99
N TYR A 519 3.41 19.56 10.74
CA TYR A 519 3.34 18.25 10.04
C TYR A 519 2.99 17.08 10.99
N ASP A 520 3.12 17.28 12.29
CA ASP A 520 2.81 16.29 13.31
C ASP A 520 2.00 16.95 14.42
N ARG A 521 0.72 16.60 14.55
CA ARG A 521 -0.19 17.16 15.57
C ARG A 521 0.24 16.90 17.01
N HIS A 522 1.23 16.03 17.22
CA HIS A 522 1.78 15.71 18.54
C HIS A 522 3.00 16.55 18.90
N ARG A 523 3.50 17.37 17.96
CA ARG A 523 4.57 18.35 18.16
C ARG A 523 3.99 19.77 18.19
N PRO A 524 4.70 20.73 18.74
CA PRO A 524 4.31 22.14 18.61
C PRO A 524 4.15 22.52 17.14
N PRO A 525 3.21 23.42 16.80
CA PRO A 525 3.04 23.87 15.43
C PRO A 525 4.34 24.51 14.89
N LEU A 526 4.62 24.24 13.62
CA LEU A 526 5.78 24.80 12.92
C LEU A 526 5.59 26.28 12.60
N VAL A 527 4.37 26.68 12.21
CA VAL A 527 3.96 28.08 12.05
C VAL A 527 2.85 28.37 13.05
N ARG A 528 2.90 29.55 13.68
CA ARG A 528 2.05 29.91 14.81
C ARG A 528 1.43 31.29 14.61
N ASP A 529 0.12 31.36 14.72
CA ASP A 529 -0.68 32.60 14.75
C ASP A 529 -0.31 33.59 13.64
N ILE A 530 -0.12 33.09 12.42
CA ILE A 530 0.27 33.88 11.27
C ILE A 530 -0.94 34.64 10.74
N SER A 531 -0.80 35.98 10.69
CA SER A 531 -1.85 36.87 10.17
C SER A 531 -1.25 37.95 9.27
N PHE A 532 -1.69 37.95 8.00
CA PHE A 532 -1.37 38.98 7.01
C PHE A 532 -2.34 38.88 5.82
N ALA A 533 -2.42 39.94 5.04
CA ALA A 533 -3.17 39.97 3.80
C ALA A 533 -2.29 40.45 2.64
N VAL A 534 -2.59 39.97 1.46
CA VAL A 534 -1.97 40.38 0.18
C VAL A 534 -3.09 40.86 -0.71
N GLU A 535 -3.03 42.13 -1.11
CA GLU A 535 -4.05 42.74 -1.95
C GLU A 535 -3.83 42.39 -3.45
N PRO A 536 -4.87 42.48 -4.29
CA PRO A 536 -4.73 42.22 -5.72
C PRO A 536 -3.60 43.02 -6.37
N GLY A 537 -2.73 42.35 -7.11
CA GLY A 537 -1.55 42.96 -7.78
C GLY A 537 -0.36 43.24 -6.87
N GLN A 538 -0.47 43.03 -5.55
CA GLN A 538 0.62 43.22 -4.58
C GLN A 538 1.65 42.08 -4.63
N TRP A 539 2.91 42.40 -4.45
CA TRP A 539 4.03 41.46 -4.36
C TRP A 539 4.54 41.33 -2.94
N VAL A 540 4.43 40.14 -2.38
CA VAL A 540 4.86 39.83 -1.00
C VAL A 540 6.01 38.84 -1.00
N ALA A 541 7.15 39.24 -0.42
CA ALA A 541 8.29 38.37 -0.23
C ALA A 541 8.29 37.72 1.16
N LEU A 542 8.47 36.40 1.23
CA LEU A 542 8.70 35.65 2.46
C LEU A 542 10.20 35.42 2.65
N VAL A 543 10.77 35.97 3.70
CA VAL A 543 12.21 35.93 4.03
C VAL A 543 12.42 35.31 5.41
N GLY A 544 13.54 34.64 5.62
CA GLY A 544 13.88 34.05 6.93
C GLY A 544 14.86 32.90 6.80
N VAL A 545 15.40 32.43 7.93
CA VAL A 545 16.36 31.31 7.95
C VAL A 545 15.70 29.99 7.46
N SER A 546 16.53 29.05 7.03
CA SER A 546 16.03 27.73 6.64
C SER A 546 15.28 27.07 7.81
N GLY A 547 14.12 26.48 7.54
CA GLY A 547 13.26 25.86 8.56
C GLY A 547 12.33 26.84 9.29
N SER A 548 12.30 28.15 8.95
CA SER A 548 11.39 29.13 9.59
C SER A 548 9.92 28.98 9.21
N GLY A 549 9.56 28.16 8.20
CA GLY A 549 8.18 27.90 7.81
C GLY A 549 7.74 28.53 6.49
N LYS A 550 8.62 29.16 5.71
CA LYS A 550 8.31 29.84 4.42
C LYS A 550 7.57 28.95 3.43
N SER A 551 8.16 27.81 3.05
CA SER A 551 7.54 26.85 2.12
C SER A 551 6.27 26.21 2.68
N THR A 552 6.13 26.17 4.01
CA THR A 552 4.89 25.75 4.67
C THR A 552 3.76 26.75 4.45
N LEU A 553 4.06 28.06 4.51
CA LEU A 553 3.08 29.11 4.18
C LEU A 553 2.67 29.08 2.71
N ALA A 554 3.62 28.85 1.79
CA ALA A 554 3.33 28.66 0.37
C ALA A 554 2.36 27.47 0.15
N ARG A 555 2.60 26.35 0.81
CA ARG A 555 1.72 25.17 0.74
C ARG A 555 0.33 25.42 1.33
N LEU A 556 0.23 26.19 2.41
CA LEU A 556 -1.04 26.61 3.01
C LEU A 556 -1.81 27.54 2.06
N ALA A 557 -1.14 28.49 1.40
CA ALA A 557 -1.73 29.41 0.43
C ALA A 557 -2.42 28.66 -0.72
N VAL A 558 -1.71 27.66 -1.29
CA VAL A 558 -2.25 26.88 -2.40
C VAL A 558 -3.14 25.71 -1.95
N GLY A 559 -3.22 25.43 -0.63
CA GLY A 559 -3.99 24.36 0.01
C GLY A 559 -3.44 22.97 -0.28
N ALA A 560 -2.14 22.87 -0.44
CA ALA A 560 -1.44 21.61 -0.37
C ALA A 560 -1.36 21.11 1.10
N ALA A 561 -1.54 22.02 2.07
CA ALA A 561 -1.69 21.74 3.50
C ALA A 561 -2.92 22.48 4.06
N GLU A 562 -3.53 21.94 5.13
CA GLU A 562 -4.69 22.53 5.80
C GLU A 562 -4.28 23.07 7.18
N PRO A 563 -4.69 24.29 7.56
CA PRO A 563 -4.35 24.85 8.85
C PRO A 563 -4.94 24.02 10.01
N TRP A 564 -4.23 23.94 11.13
CA TRP A 564 -4.75 23.33 12.36
C TRP A 564 -5.73 24.25 13.08
N SER A 565 -5.47 25.56 13.04
CA SER A 565 -6.32 26.61 13.53
C SER A 565 -6.19 27.84 12.64
N GLY A 566 -7.18 28.75 12.70
CA GLY A 566 -7.28 29.89 11.81
C GLY A 566 -7.82 29.50 10.43
N ALA A 567 -7.76 30.41 9.46
CA ALA A 567 -8.24 30.18 8.11
C ALA A 567 -7.39 30.90 7.06
N VAL A 568 -7.31 30.32 5.86
CA VAL A 568 -6.80 31.02 4.67
C VAL A 568 -8.01 31.47 3.86
N LEU A 569 -8.16 32.78 3.70
CA LEU A 569 -9.27 33.40 2.98
C LEU A 569 -8.78 33.82 1.60
N LEU A 570 -9.62 33.58 0.60
CA LEU A 570 -9.47 34.08 -0.77
C LEU A 570 -10.64 34.99 -1.05
N ASP A 571 -10.39 36.22 -1.49
CA ASP A 571 -11.43 37.24 -1.70
C ASP A 571 -12.41 37.33 -0.51
N GLY A 572 -11.89 37.23 0.73
CA GLY A 572 -12.66 37.34 1.97
C GLY A 572 -13.50 36.12 2.35
N ARG A 573 -13.39 35.02 1.63
CA ARG A 573 -14.10 33.77 1.95
C ARG A 573 -13.11 32.62 2.22
N PRO A 574 -13.45 31.69 3.09
CA PRO A 574 -12.64 30.51 3.31
C PRO A 574 -12.37 29.78 1.99
N ARG A 575 -11.11 29.38 1.80
CA ARG A 575 -10.64 28.70 0.59
C ARG A 575 -11.46 27.45 0.26
N GLU A 576 -11.91 26.70 1.26
CA GLU A 576 -12.70 25.48 1.15
C GLU A 576 -14.11 25.72 0.59
N SER A 577 -14.57 26.98 0.57
CA SER A 577 -15.87 27.37 0.00
C SER A 577 -15.88 27.45 -1.53
N TYR A 578 -14.69 27.47 -2.14
CA TYR A 578 -14.57 27.57 -3.60
C TYR A 578 -14.44 26.22 -4.28
N SER A 579 -14.97 26.13 -5.51
CA SER A 579 -14.80 24.96 -6.35
C SER A 579 -13.35 24.76 -6.75
N ARG A 580 -12.95 23.50 -6.95
CA ARG A 580 -11.60 23.18 -7.41
C ARG A 580 -11.29 23.84 -8.76
N ARG A 581 -12.28 23.96 -9.64
CA ARG A 581 -12.16 24.62 -10.94
C ARG A 581 -11.81 26.10 -10.79
N THR A 582 -12.52 26.82 -9.91
CA THR A 582 -12.23 28.22 -9.58
C THR A 582 -10.82 28.36 -9.00
N LEU A 583 -10.44 27.52 -8.04
CA LEU A 583 -9.11 27.56 -7.44
C LEU A 583 -7.99 27.28 -8.46
N ALA A 584 -8.15 26.24 -9.30
CA ALA A 584 -7.17 25.89 -10.32
C ALA A 584 -7.02 26.97 -11.41
N ALA A 585 -8.10 27.69 -11.72
CA ALA A 585 -8.05 28.82 -12.66
C ALA A 585 -7.52 30.12 -12.03
N SER A 586 -7.39 30.16 -10.70
CA SER A 586 -7.06 31.39 -9.96
C SER A 586 -5.71 31.36 -9.26
N ILE A 587 -5.12 30.20 -9.02
CA ILE A 587 -3.88 30.06 -8.27
C ILE A 587 -2.86 29.31 -9.12
N GLY A 588 -1.74 29.97 -9.45
CA GLY A 588 -0.55 29.34 -10.03
C GLY A 588 0.46 29.03 -8.92
N TYR A 589 1.09 27.87 -8.98
CA TYR A 589 2.08 27.44 -8.00
C TYR A 589 3.31 26.85 -8.67
N VAL A 590 4.48 27.32 -8.25
CA VAL A 590 5.78 26.75 -8.63
C VAL A 590 6.46 26.25 -7.36
N GLU A 591 6.66 24.93 -7.30
CA GLU A 591 7.32 24.29 -6.15
C GLU A 591 8.84 24.43 -6.21
N GLN A 592 9.49 24.32 -5.05
CA GLN A 592 10.96 24.29 -4.93
C GLN A 592 11.56 23.08 -5.68
N GLN A 593 10.90 21.89 -5.62
CA GLN A 593 11.32 20.70 -6.34
C GLN A 593 10.61 20.60 -7.69
N LEU A 594 11.33 20.85 -8.76
CA LEU A 594 10.81 20.79 -10.12
C LEU A 594 10.36 19.36 -10.48
N ARG A 595 9.19 19.23 -11.09
CA ARG A 595 8.64 17.93 -11.50
C ARG A 595 8.08 18.00 -12.91
N LEU A 596 8.93 17.63 -13.86
CA LEU A 596 8.56 17.42 -15.25
C LEU A 596 8.47 15.91 -15.50
N PHE A 597 7.49 15.50 -16.31
CA PHE A 597 7.31 14.10 -16.69
C PHE A 597 7.76 13.85 -18.13
N GLU A 598 8.11 12.61 -18.40
CA GLU A 598 8.44 12.17 -19.76
C GLU A 598 7.24 12.33 -20.69
N GLY A 599 7.48 12.95 -21.85
CA GLY A 599 6.45 13.24 -22.83
C GLY A 599 6.82 14.45 -23.69
N ASN A 600 5.82 15.07 -24.32
CA ASN A 600 6.03 16.30 -25.09
C ASN A 600 5.95 17.55 -24.18
N LEU A 601 6.39 18.68 -24.72
CA LEU A 601 6.35 19.96 -24.01
C LEU A 601 4.91 20.46 -23.78
N ARG A 602 3.98 20.19 -24.71
CA ARG A 602 2.58 20.54 -24.56
C ARG A 602 1.95 19.86 -23.33
N ASP A 603 2.10 18.55 -23.21
CA ASP A 603 1.54 17.81 -22.07
C ASP A 603 2.12 18.30 -20.74
N ASN A 604 3.43 18.58 -20.70
CA ASN A 604 4.09 19.17 -19.53
C ASN A 604 3.56 20.56 -19.19
N LEU A 605 3.20 21.38 -20.19
CA LEU A 605 2.73 22.73 -19.99
C LEU A 605 1.23 22.75 -19.56
N THR A 606 0.42 21.90 -20.17
CA THR A 606 -1.03 21.87 -19.98
C THR A 606 -1.51 20.92 -18.91
N LEU A 607 -0.66 19.99 -18.44
CA LEU A 607 -1.06 18.86 -17.60
C LEU A 607 -2.24 18.08 -18.21
N TRP A 608 -2.14 17.85 -19.52
CA TRP A 608 -3.16 17.16 -20.36
C TRP A 608 -4.50 17.89 -20.47
N ASP A 609 -4.58 19.17 -20.12
CA ASP A 609 -5.81 19.98 -20.37
C ASP A 609 -5.83 20.48 -21.83
N PRO A 610 -6.71 19.92 -22.70
CA PRO A 610 -6.80 20.33 -24.10
C PRO A 610 -7.56 21.65 -24.26
N THR A 611 -8.15 22.20 -23.22
CA THR A 611 -8.99 23.41 -23.29
C THR A 611 -8.20 24.71 -23.17
N LEU A 612 -6.92 24.64 -22.85
CA LEU A 612 -6.04 25.81 -22.74
C LEU A 612 -5.77 26.41 -24.13
N PRO A 613 -6.10 27.72 -24.36
CA PRO A 613 -5.87 28.36 -25.65
C PRO A 613 -4.40 28.47 -26.03
N GLU A 614 -4.06 28.23 -27.29
CA GLU A 614 -2.68 28.30 -27.80
C GLU A 614 -2.04 29.66 -27.56
N GLU A 615 -2.81 30.75 -27.64
CA GLU A 615 -2.33 32.10 -27.37
C GLU A 615 -1.82 32.26 -25.92
N ARG A 616 -2.50 31.66 -24.96
CA ARG A 616 -2.07 31.67 -23.54
C ARG A 616 -0.81 30.88 -23.34
N LEU A 617 -0.70 29.73 -24.00
CA LEU A 617 0.51 28.90 -23.92
C LEU A 617 1.72 29.69 -24.47
N ARG A 618 1.57 30.34 -25.62
CA ARG A 618 2.62 31.19 -26.20
C ARG A 618 2.97 32.36 -25.30
N ALA A 619 1.99 33.07 -24.77
CA ALA A 619 2.23 34.17 -23.84
C ALA A 619 3.00 33.72 -22.59
N ALA A 620 2.62 32.57 -22.02
CA ALA A 620 3.31 31.98 -20.87
C ALA A 620 4.76 31.60 -21.17
N LEU A 621 5.03 31.07 -22.37
CA LEU A 621 6.39 30.73 -22.82
C LEU A 621 7.26 31.97 -22.97
N VAL A 622 6.73 33.03 -23.57
CA VAL A 622 7.43 34.32 -23.74
C VAL A 622 7.76 34.96 -22.40
N ASP A 623 6.79 35.00 -21.47
CA ASP A 623 6.99 35.58 -20.14
C ASP A 623 7.95 34.78 -19.28
N ALA A 624 7.95 33.46 -19.42
CA ALA A 624 8.94 32.58 -18.77
C ALA A 624 10.29 32.53 -19.51
N ARG A 625 10.47 33.26 -20.64
CA ARG A 625 11.72 33.30 -21.44
C ARG A 625 12.17 31.93 -21.93
N ILE A 626 11.22 31.04 -22.32
CA ILE A 626 11.55 29.69 -22.81
C ILE A 626 11.01 29.42 -24.24
N ASP A 627 10.35 30.38 -24.85
CA ASP A 627 9.79 30.33 -26.20
C ASP A 627 10.81 29.87 -27.26
N ARG A 628 12.02 30.45 -27.25
CA ARG A 628 13.10 30.07 -28.17
C ARG A 628 13.56 28.63 -28.04
N LEU A 629 13.63 28.10 -26.81
CA LEU A 629 13.97 26.71 -26.59
C LEU A 629 12.89 25.77 -27.17
N VAL A 630 11.62 26.13 -26.99
CA VAL A 630 10.50 25.37 -27.54
C VAL A 630 10.55 25.34 -29.06
N GLU A 631 10.83 26.48 -29.70
CA GLU A 631 10.99 26.57 -31.16
C GLU A 631 12.18 25.73 -31.66
N GLN A 632 13.35 25.81 -31.00
CA GLN A 632 14.52 25.01 -31.34
C GLN A 632 14.29 23.52 -31.23
N ARG A 633 13.37 23.08 -30.37
CA ARG A 633 13.01 21.68 -30.18
C ARG A 633 11.86 21.20 -31.07
N GLY A 634 11.43 22.00 -32.05
CA GLY A 634 10.36 21.63 -33.01
C GLY A 634 8.97 21.98 -32.53
N GLY A 635 8.82 22.87 -31.54
CA GLY A 635 7.53 23.31 -31.01
C GLY A 635 7.01 22.47 -29.84
N LEU A 636 5.81 22.79 -29.40
CA LEU A 636 5.19 22.16 -28.22
C LEU A 636 4.93 20.65 -28.39
N ASP A 637 4.53 20.23 -29.59
CA ASP A 637 4.09 18.85 -29.84
C ASP A 637 5.25 17.90 -30.14
N HIS A 638 6.35 18.42 -30.70
CA HIS A 638 7.52 17.61 -31.08
C HIS A 638 8.67 17.72 -30.11
N GLY A 639 8.69 18.78 -29.28
CA GLY A 639 9.71 18.94 -28.23
C GLY A 639 9.56 17.89 -27.15
N ALA A 640 10.52 16.96 -27.05
CA ALA A 640 10.49 15.89 -26.07
C ALA A 640 11.13 16.32 -24.73
N VAL A 641 10.52 15.90 -23.63
CA VAL A 641 11.08 15.90 -22.28
C VAL A 641 11.38 14.44 -21.92
N ASN A 642 12.63 14.14 -21.63
CA ASN A 642 13.07 12.79 -21.26
C ASN A 642 12.73 12.50 -19.79
N GLU A 643 12.87 11.26 -19.38
CA GLU A 643 12.69 10.83 -17.98
C GLU A 643 13.51 11.73 -17.03
N HIS A 644 12.84 12.26 -16.00
CA HIS A 644 13.39 13.24 -15.03
C HIS A 644 13.90 14.55 -15.68
N ALA A 645 13.44 14.88 -16.89
CA ALA A 645 13.83 16.07 -17.64
C ALA A 645 15.36 16.24 -17.82
N ARG A 646 16.12 15.14 -17.91
CA ARG A 646 17.60 15.14 -18.02
C ARG A 646 18.13 15.87 -19.26
N ASN A 647 17.31 16.04 -20.27
CA ASN A 647 17.63 16.78 -21.48
C ASN A 647 17.38 18.29 -21.37
N LEU A 648 17.01 18.78 -20.17
CA LEU A 648 16.83 20.19 -19.85
C LEU A 648 17.78 20.59 -18.72
N SER A 649 18.41 21.75 -18.85
CA SER A 649 19.17 22.36 -17.75
C SER A 649 18.23 22.78 -16.59
N GLY A 650 18.76 22.95 -15.38
CA GLY A 650 17.96 23.36 -14.21
C GLY A 650 17.20 24.67 -14.45
N GLY A 651 17.82 25.65 -15.10
CA GLY A 651 17.16 26.91 -15.46
C GLY A 651 16.07 26.76 -16.53
N GLU A 652 16.24 25.83 -17.49
CA GLU A 652 15.20 25.51 -18.47
C GLU A 652 14.02 24.78 -17.82
N GLN A 653 14.29 23.87 -16.88
CA GLN A 653 13.25 23.19 -16.10
C GLN A 653 12.44 24.20 -15.27
N GLN A 654 13.10 25.15 -14.59
CA GLN A 654 12.42 26.19 -13.83
C GLN A 654 11.54 27.08 -14.71
N ARG A 655 12.05 27.52 -15.87
CA ARG A 655 11.26 28.34 -16.80
C ARG A 655 10.07 27.59 -17.38
N LEU A 656 10.21 26.28 -17.67
CA LEU A 656 9.11 25.48 -18.15
C LEU A 656 8.01 25.28 -17.08
N GLU A 657 8.43 25.07 -15.83
CA GLU A 657 7.51 24.98 -14.68
C GLU A 657 6.79 26.32 -14.44
N LEU A 658 7.50 27.44 -14.56
CA LEU A 658 6.91 28.77 -14.48
C LEU A 658 5.92 29.00 -15.62
N ALA A 659 6.27 28.64 -16.87
CA ALA A 659 5.36 28.73 -18.00
C ALA A 659 4.09 27.89 -17.76
N ARG A 660 4.21 26.70 -17.17
CA ARG A 660 3.07 25.87 -16.76
C ARG A 660 2.14 26.61 -15.77
N ALA A 661 2.73 27.21 -14.73
CA ALA A 661 1.96 27.97 -13.75
C ALA A 661 1.25 29.18 -14.38
N LEU A 662 1.86 29.80 -15.39
CA LEU A 662 1.31 30.95 -16.11
C LEU A 662 0.31 30.60 -17.22
N ALA A 663 0.29 29.37 -17.70
CA ALA A 663 -0.57 28.94 -18.81
C ALA A 663 -2.08 29.09 -18.51
N ALA A 664 -2.47 28.89 -17.24
CA ALA A 664 -3.82 29.13 -16.77
C ALA A 664 -4.15 30.62 -16.59
N ASP A 665 -3.14 31.53 -16.71
CA ASP A 665 -3.24 32.98 -16.50
C ASP A 665 -3.84 33.33 -15.12
N PRO A 666 -3.26 32.83 -14.01
CA PRO A 666 -3.83 32.98 -12.68
C PRO A 666 -3.67 34.40 -12.13
N PRO A 667 -4.67 34.98 -11.42
CA PRO A 667 -4.55 36.26 -10.73
C PRO A 667 -3.66 36.21 -9.47
N LEU A 668 -3.45 35.03 -8.90
CA LEU A 668 -2.55 34.78 -7.75
C LEU A 668 -1.47 33.80 -8.13
N LEU A 669 -0.22 34.19 -7.93
CA LEU A 669 0.95 33.35 -8.17
C LEU A 669 1.73 33.13 -6.87
N VAL A 670 2.03 31.87 -6.57
CA VAL A 670 2.85 31.49 -5.40
C VAL A 670 4.13 30.82 -5.91
N LEU A 671 5.28 31.41 -5.58
CA LEU A 671 6.59 30.99 -6.09
C LEU A 671 7.46 30.53 -4.90
N ASP A 672 7.83 29.27 -4.86
CA ASP A 672 8.76 28.74 -3.86
C ASP A 672 10.14 28.51 -4.50
N GLU A 673 11.05 29.50 -4.35
CA GLU A 673 12.40 29.49 -4.93
C GLU A 673 12.44 29.28 -6.47
N ALA A 674 11.41 29.74 -7.16
CA ALA A 674 11.16 29.45 -8.58
C ALA A 674 12.20 30.06 -9.55
N THR A 675 13.08 30.94 -9.08
CA THR A 675 14.11 31.62 -9.91
C THR A 675 15.55 31.29 -9.48
N SER A 676 15.73 30.37 -8.53
CA SER A 676 17.04 30.08 -7.91
C SER A 676 18.11 29.57 -8.90
N ALA A 677 17.72 28.83 -9.94
CA ALA A 677 18.62 28.31 -10.99
C ALA A 677 18.76 29.26 -12.21
N LEU A 678 18.14 30.44 -12.18
CA LEU A 678 18.25 31.42 -13.26
C LEU A 678 19.46 32.34 -13.06
N ASP A 679 20.08 32.77 -14.17
CA ASP A 679 21.01 33.87 -14.15
C ASP A 679 20.29 35.21 -13.86
N ALA A 680 21.02 36.21 -13.37
CA ALA A 680 20.41 37.46 -12.91
C ALA A 680 19.66 38.22 -14.03
N THR A 681 20.13 38.12 -15.29
CA THR A 681 19.50 38.80 -16.43
C THR A 681 18.16 38.15 -16.79
N THR A 682 18.13 36.81 -16.84
CA THR A 682 16.91 36.04 -17.10
C THR A 682 15.91 36.19 -15.95
N GLU A 683 16.36 36.13 -14.69
CA GLU A 683 15.53 36.35 -13.50
C GLU A 683 14.86 37.73 -13.55
N PHE A 684 15.63 38.80 -13.79
CA PHE A 684 15.08 40.15 -13.91
C PHE A 684 14.01 40.25 -15.01
N ALA A 685 14.31 39.70 -16.21
CA ALA A 685 13.37 39.72 -17.34
C ALA A 685 12.08 38.95 -17.09
N VAL A 686 12.16 37.84 -16.35
CA VAL A 686 10.98 37.05 -15.92
C VAL A 686 10.16 37.83 -14.91
N LEU A 687 10.79 38.39 -13.86
CA LEU A 687 10.08 39.18 -12.84
C LEU A 687 9.41 40.43 -13.42
N GLU A 688 10.09 41.10 -14.37
CA GLU A 688 9.49 42.23 -15.08
C GLU A 688 8.27 41.79 -15.92
N ALA A 689 8.32 40.65 -16.57
CA ALA A 689 7.18 40.11 -17.32
C ALA A 689 5.99 39.78 -16.38
N LEU A 690 6.24 39.20 -15.21
CA LEU A 690 5.22 38.94 -14.20
C LEU A 690 4.60 40.23 -13.65
N ARG A 691 5.40 41.26 -13.38
CA ARG A 691 4.88 42.57 -12.96
C ARG A 691 3.98 43.22 -14.01
N ARG A 692 4.35 43.13 -15.29
CA ARG A 692 3.51 43.65 -16.41
C ARG A 692 2.16 42.94 -16.51
N ARG A 693 2.05 41.68 -16.08
CA ARG A 693 0.77 40.96 -16.01
C ARG A 693 -0.15 41.48 -14.90
N GLY A 694 0.39 42.21 -13.92
CA GLY A 694 -0.38 42.71 -12.77
C GLY A 694 -0.87 41.60 -11.82
N VAL A 695 -0.21 40.44 -11.81
CA VAL A 695 -0.58 39.31 -10.94
C VAL A 695 -0.20 39.60 -9.50
N THR A 696 -1.04 39.17 -8.56
CA THR A 696 -0.69 39.09 -7.14
C THR A 696 0.38 38.03 -6.96
N CYS A 697 1.49 38.35 -6.31
CA CYS A 697 2.60 37.41 -6.17
C CYS A 697 3.04 37.23 -4.73
N MET A 698 3.00 36.03 -4.22
CA MET A 698 3.63 35.64 -2.96
C MET A 698 4.85 34.76 -3.29
N PHE A 699 6.05 35.20 -2.93
CA PHE A 699 7.26 34.48 -3.35
C PHE A 699 8.27 34.32 -2.21
N ILE A 700 8.97 33.21 -2.27
CA ILE A 700 10.12 32.89 -1.41
C ILE A 700 11.36 33.06 -2.25
N ALA A 701 12.26 33.95 -1.85
CA ALA A 701 13.51 34.18 -2.53
C ALA A 701 14.71 34.14 -1.58
N HIS A 702 15.84 33.67 -2.10
CA HIS A 702 17.12 33.64 -1.40
C HIS A 702 18.03 34.80 -1.80
N ARG A 703 17.69 35.52 -2.87
CA ARG A 703 18.46 36.65 -3.37
C ARG A 703 17.83 37.98 -2.93
N ILE A 704 18.61 38.82 -2.30
CA ILE A 704 18.13 40.12 -1.84
C ILE A 704 17.71 41.01 -2.99
N SER A 705 18.38 40.91 -4.17
CA SER A 705 17.97 41.59 -5.40
C SER A 705 16.51 41.35 -5.78
N THR A 706 16.02 40.15 -5.59
CA THR A 706 14.63 39.75 -5.88
C THR A 706 13.67 40.29 -4.83
N VAL A 707 14.09 40.29 -3.56
CA VAL A 707 13.27 40.69 -2.41
C VAL A 707 13.11 42.21 -2.33
N ARG A 708 14.12 42.96 -2.79
CA ARG A 708 14.18 44.43 -2.66
C ARG A 708 13.00 45.15 -3.31
N ASP A 709 12.53 44.61 -4.43
CA ASP A 709 11.47 45.24 -5.20
C ASP A 709 10.05 44.73 -4.79
N ALA A 710 9.92 43.98 -3.70
CA ALA A 710 8.63 43.56 -3.13
C ALA A 710 7.91 44.77 -2.47
N ASP A 711 6.57 44.80 -2.63
CA ASP A 711 5.74 45.83 -1.99
C ASP A 711 5.65 45.62 -0.48
N LEU A 712 5.77 44.36 -0.03
CA LEU A 712 5.80 43.97 1.38
C LEU A 712 6.77 42.79 1.57
N ILE A 713 7.59 42.89 2.57
CA ILE A 713 8.49 41.82 3.03
C ILE A 713 8.02 41.33 4.39
N LEU A 714 7.79 40.01 4.51
CA LEU A 714 7.47 39.34 5.77
C LEU A 714 8.67 38.50 6.20
N VAL A 715 9.22 38.83 7.36
CA VAL A 715 10.38 38.13 7.91
C VAL A 715 9.92 37.10 8.92
N LEU A 716 10.18 35.82 8.59
CA LEU A 716 9.82 34.69 9.44
C LEU A 716 11.03 34.25 10.27
N ASP A 717 10.81 34.06 11.56
CA ASP A 717 11.74 33.39 12.47
C ASP A 717 10.97 32.42 13.37
N ARG A 718 11.43 31.18 13.47
CA ARG A 718 10.84 30.10 14.32
C ARG A 718 9.31 29.96 14.22
N GLY A 719 8.79 30.19 13.01
CA GLY A 719 7.35 29.98 12.73
C GLY A 719 6.46 31.20 13.01
N GLU A 720 7.03 32.37 13.30
CA GLU A 720 6.31 33.61 13.56
C GLU A 720 6.81 34.74 12.64
N ILE A 721 5.95 35.72 12.33
CA ILE A 721 6.35 36.92 11.59
C ILE A 721 6.96 37.91 12.60
N VAL A 722 8.29 38.09 12.54
CA VAL A 722 9.02 38.95 13.48
C VAL A 722 9.22 40.37 12.96
N GLN A 723 9.24 40.60 11.65
CA GLN A 723 9.33 41.91 11.02
C GLN A 723 8.46 41.97 9.76
N ARG A 724 7.91 43.15 9.45
CA ARG A 724 7.16 43.42 8.21
C ARG A 724 7.45 44.85 7.76
N GLY A 725 7.55 45.07 6.45
CA GLY A 725 7.79 46.38 5.86
C GLY A 725 8.41 46.27 4.46
N THR A 726 8.80 47.39 3.89
CA THR A 726 9.54 47.49 2.66
C THR A 726 11.03 47.24 2.87
N HIS A 727 11.82 47.02 1.81
CA HIS A 727 13.28 46.90 1.91
C HIS A 727 13.90 48.09 2.60
N ALA A 728 13.49 49.33 2.21
CA ALA A 728 14.06 50.57 2.76
C ALA A 728 13.81 50.72 4.29
N GLU A 729 12.66 50.32 4.77
CA GLU A 729 12.31 50.34 6.19
C GLU A 729 13.09 49.28 6.98
N LEU A 730 13.15 48.06 6.45
CA LEU A 730 13.73 46.90 7.15
C LEU A 730 15.26 46.92 7.17
N ILE A 731 15.93 47.48 6.15
CA ILE A 731 17.38 47.59 6.13
C ILE A 731 17.89 48.69 7.11
N GLY A 732 17.07 49.71 7.37
CA GLY A 732 17.33 50.76 8.35
C GLY A 732 17.09 50.34 9.81
N THR A 733 16.37 49.24 10.02
CA THR A 733 15.99 48.76 11.36
C THR A 733 16.87 47.59 11.76
N ASP A 734 17.35 47.60 13.01
CA ASP A 734 18.13 46.45 13.50
C ASP A 734 17.24 45.24 13.70
N GLY A 735 17.58 44.11 13.11
CA GLY A 735 16.74 42.92 13.13
C GLY A 735 17.22 41.77 12.26
N VAL A 736 16.37 40.77 12.13
CA VAL A 736 16.68 39.54 11.36
C VAL A 736 16.92 39.86 9.88
N TYR A 737 16.09 40.77 9.30
CA TYR A 737 16.24 41.14 7.90
C TYR A 737 17.62 41.79 7.58
N ARG A 738 18.03 42.78 8.38
CA ARG A 738 19.31 43.45 8.18
C ARG A 738 20.47 42.47 8.28
N ARG A 739 20.44 41.54 9.22
CA ARG A 739 21.49 40.51 9.34
C ARG A 739 21.52 39.60 8.10
N LEU A 740 20.38 39.15 7.62
CA LEU A 740 20.31 38.35 6.41
C LEU A 740 20.80 39.11 5.17
N ALA A 741 20.53 40.44 5.12
CA ALA A 741 20.89 41.29 4.01
C ALA A 741 22.39 41.65 4.01
N THR A 742 23.01 41.81 5.18
CA THR A 742 24.44 42.24 5.30
C THR A 742 25.42 41.07 5.31
N ASP A 743 25.02 39.91 5.88
CA ASP A 743 25.92 38.75 6.00
C ASP A 743 26.13 38.00 4.67
N GLY A 744 25.55 38.46 3.55
CA GLY A 744 25.69 37.83 2.25
C GLY A 744 25.24 36.37 2.20
N ARG A 745 24.68 35.86 3.31
CA ARG A 745 24.02 34.55 3.38
C ARG A 745 22.66 34.75 2.81
N SER A 746 22.44 34.20 1.63
CA SER A 746 21.13 34.08 0.99
C SER A 746 20.09 33.69 2.03
N ALA A 747 19.04 34.45 2.06
CA ALA A 747 17.92 34.30 2.98
C ALA A 747 17.23 32.93 2.83
#